data_53c1a80112e0ff27c4f249074fe4a2b4
#
_entry.id   53c1a80112e0ff27c4f249074fe4a2b4
#
_cell.length_a   1.000
_cell.length_b   1.000
_cell.length_c   1.000
_cell.angle_alpha   90.00
_cell.angle_beta   90.00
_cell.angle_gamma   90.00
#
_symmetry.space_group_name_H-M   'P 1'
#
loop_
_entity.id
_entity.type
_entity.pdbx_description
1 polymer ?
#
loop_
_entity_poly.entity_id
_entity_poly.type
_entity_poly.pdbx_seq_one_letter_code
_entity_poly.pdbx_strand_id
1 'polypeptide(L)'
;PLDDDKEVDQKNDGACLAGDAIEKITFESGVTKVPSHLCEGLTRLKTIEWGDVASLGYHAFNRCESLTTIELPENVTTLPRLAFGGCKALTSVTIKGKLTYLGEMAFNNCSKMSKFTLKYPEELKTVYKDVFANCSGLTELPVGKDKTPNLNYIGSRAFRECTIDTVTLPEGLTFIGCSAFAGCKNLKSINIPKSVEHIASNAFMDCEKLDHVVFPEDGKFTVSAADYDGTNRYENDEDKYSGGLFWGCKSLSSFTIPDSWTAVPGTMFKDCSALTSVHIPDNVSFIGNSAFGETTNLTSISLPSKLICIDGQAFKGCAIRSISLPNGLTQIGYQAFQGSELEQGVIPDSVKILGITNLATEGAFEDCEKLTSVVLGAGLQKLGGSEFQNCTSLVSVDLSKAVNIEEIPPYTFSGCSALEQIVIPSQIKEIGYGAFSNCTGLKADKVTMSENLQSMAGSVFSGCTSFTELPDLKSMTSIPEYTFSYCTGLVKVEIPDRIQTIGGQAFYNCTNLVALGLGTGFDGTKLETWDTYIFYEMHNPSTIYAATKEQADWLTANKTDRYLYSDYTDVKVGKVPENLVIPTPKPTPTPLVTPTPTPVPKTTPTPIPTPTLIPTPTQKTSGTPVKTPDSNAKPTTAPANTNKAQKQIVLKAPVIKKVKAGKKKVSVSWKKSAQSITGYQIQYSTSASFKKGKKTITVPGKKKQSRTIKKLKTKKKYYIRIRTYQVINGKKTISKWSKTKKFKTK
;
A
#
# COMPACT_ATOMS: atom_id res chain seq x y z
N PRO A 1 -36.00 -9.67 -4.28
CA PRO A 1 -35.02 -9.75 -3.24
C PRO A 1 -35.74 -10.34 -2.02
N LEU A 2 -35.51 -11.62 -1.79
CA LEU A 2 -35.86 -12.24 -0.52
C LEU A 2 -34.79 -11.80 0.48
N ASP A 3 -35.21 -11.18 1.56
CA ASP A 3 -34.37 -10.77 2.69
C ASP A 3 -33.79 -12.04 3.33
N ASP A 4 -32.63 -12.52 2.85
CA ASP A 4 -31.93 -13.71 3.38
C ASP A 4 -31.19 -13.41 4.70
N ASP A 5 -31.28 -12.18 5.23
CA ASP A 5 -30.65 -11.76 6.50
C ASP A 5 -31.55 -11.87 7.73
N LYS A 6 -32.71 -12.50 7.63
CA LYS A 6 -33.37 -12.98 8.83
C LYS A 6 -32.69 -14.28 9.25
N GLU A 7 -31.83 -14.21 10.28
CA GLU A 7 -31.55 -15.34 11.15
C GLU A 7 -32.89 -16.04 11.44
N VAL A 8 -33.21 -17.04 10.64
CA VAL A 8 -34.22 -17.99 11.00
C VAL A 8 -33.67 -18.73 12.21
N ASP A 9 -34.31 -18.48 13.32
CA ASP A 9 -34.05 -19.06 14.64
C ASP A 9 -33.61 -20.53 14.49
N GLN A 10 -32.37 -20.85 14.78
CA GLN A 10 -31.75 -22.17 14.63
C GLN A 10 -32.37 -23.22 15.54
N LYS A 11 -33.54 -22.94 16.12
CA LYS A 11 -34.07 -23.74 17.20
C LYS A 11 -35.03 -24.86 16.83
N ASN A 12 -35.51 -25.04 15.60
CA ASN A 12 -36.52 -26.10 15.39
C ASN A 12 -36.63 -26.68 13.98
N ASP A 13 -35.61 -26.75 13.14
CA ASP A 13 -35.72 -27.49 11.89
C ASP A 13 -34.95 -28.81 11.92
N GLY A 14 -35.67 -29.87 12.13
CA GLY A 14 -35.34 -31.25 11.77
C GLY A 14 -34.17 -31.88 12.51
N ALA A 15 -34.41 -32.89 13.31
CA ALA A 15 -33.33 -33.76 13.79
C ALA A 15 -32.56 -34.31 12.57
N CYS A 16 -31.24 -34.03 12.51
CA CYS A 16 -30.35 -34.69 11.57
C CYS A 16 -30.49 -36.21 11.71
N LEU A 17 -30.60 -36.93 10.61
CA LEU A 17 -30.55 -38.39 10.64
C LEU A 17 -29.20 -38.81 11.21
N ALA A 18 -29.19 -39.33 12.43
CA ALA A 18 -27.96 -39.82 13.05
C ALA A 18 -27.60 -41.19 12.46
N GLY A 19 -26.46 -41.29 11.84
CA GLY A 19 -25.90 -42.58 11.44
C GLY A 19 -24.82 -42.53 10.37
N ASP A 20 -23.59 -42.79 10.79
CA ASP A 20 -22.44 -42.96 9.88
C ASP A 20 -22.57 -44.15 8.90
N ALA A 21 -23.67 -44.93 9.02
CA ALA A 21 -23.91 -46.14 8.24
C ALA A 21 -24.86 -45.94 7.05
N ILE A 22 -25.51 -44.80 6.90
CA ILE A 22 -26.52 -44.59 5.84
C ILE A 22 -25.81 -44.42 4.49
N GLU A 23 -26.04 -45.36 3.57
CA GLU A 23 -25.52 -45.33 2.20
C GLU A 23 -26.58 -44.95 1.14
N LYS A 24 -27.87 -45.13 1.45
CA LYS A 24 -28.97 -44.83 0.55
C LYS A 24 -30.12 -44.18 1.30
N ILE A 25 -30.75 -43.20 0.67
CA ILE A 25 -32.02 -42.58 1.13
C ILE A 25 -33.03 -42.70 0.00
N THR A 26 -34.26 -43.13 0.36
CA THR A 26 -35.41 -43.14 -0.53
C THR A 26 -36.48 -42.27 0.09
N PHE A 27 -36.94 -41.24 -0.61
CA PHE A 27 -38.12 -40.48 -0.23
C PHE A 27 -39.36 -41.14 -0.82
N GLU A 28 -40.31 -41.50 0.03
CA GLU A 28 -41.55 -42.12 -0.37
C GLU A 28 -42.46 -41.15 -1.12
N SER A 29 -43.47 -41.70 -1.84
CA SER A 29 -44.50 -40.88 -2.50
C SER A 29 -45.25 -40.00 -1.47
N GLY A 30 -45.49 -38.75 -1.85
CA GLY A 30 -46.10 -37.72 -0.99
C GLY A 30 -45.09 -36.88 -0.19
N VAL A 31 -43.83 -37.26 -0.14
CA VAL A 31 -42.79 -36.39 0.46
C VAL A 31 -42.35 -35.36 -0.56
N THR A 32 -42.85 -34.13 -0.41
CA THR A 32 -42.56 -33.01 -1.35
C THR A 32 -41.46 -32.08 -0.90
N LYS A 33 -41.01 -32.18 0.37
CA LYS A 33 -39.96 -31.29 0.92
C LYS A 33 -38.95 -32.09 1.77
N VAL A 34 -37.67 -31.84 1.54
CA VAL A 34 -36.58 -32.27 2.43
C VAL A 34 -36.35 -31.15 3.45
N PRO A 35 -36.54 -31.40 4.77
CA PRO A 35 -36.28 -30.40 5.81
C PRO A 35 -34.82 -29.93 5.83
N SER A 36 -34.59 -28.73 6.41
CA SER A 36 -33.25 -28.22 6.65
C SER A 36 -32.48 -29.18 7.56
N HIS A 37 -31.19 -29.38 7.25
CA HIS A 37 -30.23 -30.21 8.00
C HIS A 37 -30.60 -31.72 8.08
N LEU A 38 -31.68 -32.20 7.46
CA LEU A 38 -32.15 -33.59 7.64
C LEU A 38 -31.05 -34.62 7.32
N CYS A 39 -30.32 -34.44 6.22
CA CYS A 39 -29.30 -35.39 5.76
C CYS A 39 -27.89 -34.80 5.87
N GLU A 40 -27.71 -33.74 6.67
CA GLU A 40 -26.41 -33.11 6.86
C GLU A 40 -25.42 -34.08 7.53
N GLY A 41 -24.21 -34.16 6.99
CA GLY A 41 -23.11 -34.96 7.56
C GLY A 41 -23.22 -36.47 7.36
N LEU A 42 -24.15 -36.96 6.51
CA LEU A 42 -24.20 -38.38 6.14
C LEU A 42 -23.02 -38.75 5.23
N THR A 43 -21.84 -38.92 5.84
CA THR A 43 -20.56 -39.05 5.13
C THR A 43 -20.48 -40.28 4.22
N ARG A 44 -21.28 -41.33 4.45
CA ARG A 44 -21.34 -42.56 3.65
C ARG A 44 -22.47 -42.61 2.63
N LEU A 45 -23.34 -41.56 2.58
CA LEU A 45 -24.45 -41.50 1.64
C LEU A 45 -23.94 -41.50 0.19
N LYS A 46 -24.41 -42.48 -0.61
CA LYS A 46 -24.02 -42.67 -2.03
C LYS A 46 -25.15 -42.42 -2.99
N THR A 47 -26.39 -42.72 -2.60
CA THR A 47 -27.57 -42.73 -3.48
C THR A 47 -28.77 -42.05 -2.84
N ILE A 48 -29.47 -41.25 -3.63
CA ILE A 48 -30.74 -40.59 -3.23
C ILE A 48 -31.79 -40.95 -4.28
N GLU A 49 -32.94 -41.50 -3.81
CA GLU A 49 -34.14 -41.67 -4.62
C GLU A 49 -35.16 -40.61 -4.19
N TRP A 50 -35.48 -39.72 -5.10
CA TRP A 50 -36.13 -38.45 -4.78
C TRP A 50 -37.65 -38.52 -4.58
N GLY A 51 -38.37 -39.56 -5.12
CA GLY A 51 -39.83 -39.63 -5.09
C GLY A 51 -40.48 -38.33 -5.61
N ASP A 52 -41.40 -37.75 -4.83
CA ASP A 52 -42.13 -36.53 -5.19
C ASP A 52 -41.47 -35.23 -4.69
N VAL A 53 -40.21 -35.26 -4.27
CA VAL A 53 -39.49 -34.08 -3.74
C VAL A 53 -39.48 -32.94 -4.74
N ALA A 54 -39.96 -31.78 -4.30
CA ALA A 54 -40.04 -30.53 -5.06
C ALA A 54 -39.23 -29.40 -4.42
N SER A 55 -38.83 -29.54 -3.15
CA SER A 55 -38.03 -28.50 -2.48
C SER A 55 -37.05 -29.09 -1.47
N LEU A 56 -35.91 -28.41 -1.30
CA LEU A 56 -34.88 -28.72 -0.32
C LEU A 56 -34.79 -27.62 0.72
N GLY A 57 -34.51 -27.99 1.97
CA GLY A 57 -34.19 -27.06 3.03
C GLY A 57 -32.68 -26.67 3.04
N TYR A 58 -32.33 -25.67 3.85
CA TYR A 58 -30.94 -25.27 4.06
C TYR A 58 -30.11 -26.46 4.55
N HIS A 59 -28.86 -26.61 4.06
CA HIS A 59 -27.94 -27.68 4.48
C HIS A 59 -28.47 -29.11 4.28
N ALA A 60 -29.53 -29.31 3.47
CA ALA A 60 -30.24 -30.58 3.40
C ALA A 60 -29.33 -31.80 3.22
N PHE A 61 -28.28 -31.68 2.39
CA PHE A 61 -27.28 -32.72 2.14
C PHE A 61 -25.83 -32.17 2.30
N ASN A 62 -25.65 -31.17 3.15
CA ASN A 62 -24.33 -30.60 3.42
C ASN A 62 -23.41 -31.70 3.99
N ARG A 63 -22.17 -31.78 3.47
CA ARG A 63 -21.13 -32.73 3.90
C ARG A 63 -21.51 -34.22 3.71
N CYS A 64 -22.28 -34.56 2.70
CA CYS A 64 -22.48 -35.96 2.25
C CYS A 64 -21.25 -36.36 1.39
N GLU A 65 -20.12 -36.65 2.05
CA GLU A 65 -18.79 -36.73 1.43
C GLU A 65 -18.62 -37.89 0.44
N SER A 66 -19.44 -38.94 0.51
CA SER A 66 -19.42 -40.12 -0.40
C SER A 66 -20.39 -40.01 -1.58
N LEU A 67 -21.22 -38.97 -1.63
CA LEU A 67 -22.17 -38.76 -2.73
C LEU A 67 -21.41 -38.39 -4.00
N THR A 68 -21.53 -39.24 -5.07
CA THR A 68 -20.75 -39.10 -6.28
C THR A 68 -21.49 -38.41 -7.42
N THR A 69 -22.81 -38.60 -7.49
CA THR A 69 -23.66 -38.04 -8.54
C THR A 69 -24.99 -37.58 -7.96
N ILE A 70 -25.53 -36.50 -8.51
CA ILE A 70 -26.86 -35.98 -8.17
C ILE A 70 -27.65 -35.77 -9.46
N GLU A 71 -28.83 -36.27 -9.51
CA GLU A 71 -29.81 -36.02 -10.54
C GLU A 71 -31.11 -35.51 -9.89
N LEU A 72 -31.28 -34.16 -9.90
CA LEU A 72 -32.46 -33.53 -9.26
C LEU A 72 -33.70 -33.62 -10.15
N PRO A 73 -34.88 -33.96 -9.58
CA PRO A 73 -36.14 -34.11 -10.31
C PRO A 73 -36.65 -32.78 -10.93
N GLU A 74 -37.61 -32.88 -11.85
CA GLU A 74 -38.14 -31.72 -12.59
C GLU A 74 -38.85 -30.69 -11.69
N ASN A 75 -39.39 -31.15 -10.54
CA ASN A 75 -40.11 -30.30 -9.60
C ASN A 75 -39.19 -29.40 -8.76
N VAL A 76 -37.86 -29.67 -8.70
CA VAL A 76 -36.89 -28.86 -7.95
C VAL A 76 -36.46 -27.67 -8.79
N THR A 77 -36.94 -26.49 -8.42
CA THR A 77 -36.65 -25.23 -9.13
C THR A 77 -35.75 -24.27 -8.36
N THR A 78 -35.41 -24.62 -7.10
CA THR A 78 -34.57 -23.82 -6.23
C THR A 78 -33.62 -24.70 -5.42
N LEU A 79 -32.34 -24.27 -5.30
CA LEU A 79 -31.37 -24.87 -4.39
C LEU A 79 -31.01 -23.85 -3.31
N PRO A 80 -31.33 -24.15 -2.03
CA PRO A 80 -31.06 -23.25 -0.94
C PRO A 80 -29.54 -23.25 -0.57
N ARG A 81 -29.20 -22.37 0.37
CA ARG A 81 -27.82 -22.26 0.89
C ARG A 81 -27.34 -23.61 1.41
N LEU A 82 -26.07 -23.97 1.02
CA LEU A 82 -25.37 -25.18 1.43
C LEU A 82 -26.13 -26.49 1.16
N ALA A 83 -27.07 -26.51 0.18
CA ALA A 83 -27.85 -27.71 -0.12
C ALA A 83 -26.98 -28.97 -0.28
N PHE A 84 -25.82 -28.84 -0.96
CA PHE A 84 -24.82 -29.89 -1.20
C PHE A 84 -23.41 -29.44 -0.89
N GLY A 85 -23.24 -28.44 -0.02
CA GLY A 85 -21.90 -27.95 0.37
C GLY A 85 -21.06 -29.09 0.96
N GLY A 86 -19.76 -29.16 0.66
CA GLY A 86 -18.84 -30.17 1.22
C GLY A 86 -19.05 -31.60 0.74
N CYS A 87 -19.81 -31.83 -0.32
CA CYS A 87 -19.93 -33.15 -0.97
C CYS A 87 -18.66 -33.45 -1.79
N LYS A 88 -17.56 -33.81 -1.12
CA LYS A 88 -16.20 -33.88 -1.70
C LYS A 88 -16.07 -34.90 -2.83
N ALA A 89 -16.83 -36.01 -2.81
CA ALA A 89 -16.78 -37.04 -3.86
C ALA A 89 -17.68 -36.71 -5.05
N LEU A 90 -18.50 -35.65 -4.98
CA LEU A 90 -19.46 -35.29 -6.02
C LEU A 90 -18.75 -34.92 -7.31
N THR A 91 -18.97 -35.69 -8.38
CA THR A 91 -18.34 -35.48 -9.70
C THR A 91 -19.28 -34.83 -10.69
N SER A 92 -20.59 -35.13 -10.63
CA SER A 92 -21.57 -34.58 -11.56
C SER A 92 -22.91 -34.25 -10.91
N VAL A 93 -23.48 -33.14 -11.38
CA VAL A 93 -24.82 -32.68 -11.01
C VAL A 93 -25.64 -32.46 -12.27
N THR A 94 -26.83 -33.01 -12.32
CA THR A 94 -27.82 -32.76 -13.37
C THR A 94 -29.13 -32.24 -12.74
N ILE A 95 -29.57 -31.11 -13.20
CA ILE A 95 -30.81 -30.46 -12.76
C ILE A 95 -31.85 -30.54 -13.88
N LYS A 96 -32.88 -31.33 -13.68
CA LYS A 96 -33.98 -31.54 -14.64
C LYS A 96 -35.05 -30.45 -14.57
N GLY A 97 -35.19 -29.78 -13.41
CA GLY A 97 -36.13 -28.70 -13.20
C GLY A 97 -35.69 -27.37 -13.76
N LYS A 98 -36.60 -26.41 -13.83
CA LYS A 98 -36.34 -25.01 -14.21
C LYS A 98 -35.67 -24.28 -13.03
N LEU A 99 -34.35 -24.37 -12.90
CA LEU A 99 -33.65 -23.77 -11.80
C LEU A 99 -33.62 -22.24 -11.92
N THR A 100 -34.34 -21.58 -11.02
CA THR A 100 -34.41 -20.10 -10.96
C THR A 100 -33.58 -19.51 -9.83
N TYR A 101 -33.24 -20.31 -8.81
CA TYR A 101 -32.44 -19.88 -7.67
C TYR A 101 -31.40 -20.93 -7.30
N LEU A 102 -30.11 -20.50 -7.29
CA LEU A 102 -28.96 -21.29 -6.89
C LEU A 102 -28.27 -20.57 -5.71
N GLY A 103 -28.65 -20.97 -4.50
CA GLY A 103 -28.33 -20.28 -3.26
C GLY A 103 -26.85 -20.30 -2.88
N GLU A 104 -26.49 -19.46 -1.94
CA GLU A 104 -25.11 -19.31 -1.47
C GLU A 104 -24.52 -20.66 -1.04
N MET A 105 -23.23 -20.88 -1.40
CA MET A 105 -22.48 -22.09 -1.02
C MET A 105 -23.14 -23.41 -1.41
N ALA A 106 -24.12 -23.43 -2.33
CA ALA A 106 -24.90 -24.62 -2.64
C ALA A 106 -24.04 -25.84 -2.99
N PHE A 107 -22.88 -25.63 -3.64
CA PHE A 107 -21.88 -26.65 -3.98
C PHE A 107 -20.47 -26.29 -3.48
N ASN A 108 -20.37 -25.43 -2.49
CA ASN A 108 -19.06 -25.05 -1.92
C ASN A 108 -18.27 -26.29 -1.47
N ASN A 109 -16.97 -26.34 -1.75
CA ASN A 109 -16.08 -27.48 -1.40
C ASN A 109 -16.47 -28.83 -2.01
N CYS A 110 -17.16 -28.88 -3.16
CA CYS A 110 -17.34 -30.10 -3.95
C CYS A 110 -16.09 -30.33 -4.83
N SER A 111 -14.96 -30.71 -4.19
CA SER A 111 -13.62 -30.68 -4.80
C SER A 111 -13.45 -31.58 -6.01
N LYS A 112 -14.26 -32.66 -6.18
CA LYS A 112 -14.24 -33.54 -7.36
C LYS A 112 -15.24 -33.17 -8.43
N MET A 113 -16.07 -32.14 -8.22
CA MET A 113 -17.09 -31.74 -9.20
C MET A 113 -16.42 -31.30 -10.50
N SER A 114 -16.75 -31.99 -11.59
CA SER A 114 -16.27 -31.71 -12.95
C SER A 114 -17.39 -31.36 -13.93
N LYS A 115 -18.64 -31.68 -13.57
CA LYS A 115 -19.78 -31.49 -14.46
C LYS A 115 -21.00 -30.94 -13.73
N PHE A 116 -21.57 -29.85 -14.29
CA PHE A 116 -22.83 -29.27 -13.84
C PHE A 116 -23.73 -29.03 -15.06
N THR A 117 -24.92 -29.64 -15.09
CA THR A 117 -25.80 -29.65 -16.26
C THR A 117 -27.18 -29.15 -15.86
N LEU A 118 -27.69 -28.17 -16.60
CA LEU A 118 -29.06 -27.67 -16.51
C LEU A 118 -29.87 -28.11 -17.74
N LYS A 119 -31.05 -28.66 -17.54
CA LYS A 119 -32.00 -28.97 -18.64
C LYS A 119 -32.57 -27.65 -19.24
N TYR A 120 -32.76 -26.63 -18.42
CA TYR A 120 -33.29 -25.31 -18.79
C TYR A 120 -32.28 -24.21 -18.38
N PRO A 121 -31.18 -24.05 -19.12
CA PRO A 121 -30.09 -23.15 -18.75
C PRO A 121 -30.46 -21.66 -18.82
N GLU A 122 -31.47 -21.30 -19.63
CA GLU A 122 -31.98 -19.94 -19.80
C GLU A 122 -32.71 -19.37 -18.55
N GLU A 123 -33.11 -20.24 -17.61
CA GLU A 123 -33.82 -19.81 -16.41
C GLU A 123 -32.88 -19.30 -15.30
N LEU A 124 -31.59 -19.67 -15.33
CA LEU A 124 -30.63 -19.26 -14.31
C LEU A 124 -30.05 -17.87 -14.66
N LYS A 125 -30.37 -16.87 -13.84
CA LYS A 125 -29.91 -15.48 -14.03
C LYS A 125 -28.80 -15.05 -13.07
N THR A 126 -28.65 -15.75 -11.94
CA THR A 126 -27.75 -15.36 -10.87
C THR A 126 -27.00 -16.57 -10.32
N VAL A 127 -25.68 -16.44 -10.20
CA VAL A 127 -24.84 -17.31 -9.37
C VAL A 127 -24.48 -16.53 -8.12
N TYR A 128 -25.00 -16.95 -6.96
CA TYR A 128 -24.76 -16.27 -5.70
C TYR A 128 -23.37 -16.51 -5.13
N LYS A 129 -23.14 -15.98 -3.94
CA LYS A 129 -21.85 -16.02 -3.23
C LYS A 129 -21.40 -17.46 -2.95
N ASP A 130 -20.11 -17.74 -3.17
CA ASP A 130 -19.42 -18.99 -2.85
C ASP A 130 -20.06 -20.26 -3.47
N VAL A 131 -20.92 -20.16 -4.47
CA VAL A 131 -21.69 -21.33 -4.97
C VAL A 131 -20.81 -22.51 -5.35
N PHE A 132 -19.75 -22.25 -6.13
CA PHE A 132 -18.80 -23.27 -6.59
C PHE A 132 -17.39 -23.06 -6.00
N ALA A 133 -17.28 -22.30 -4.91
CA ALA A 133 -15.96 -22.07 -4.31
C ALA A 133 -15.30 -23.37 -3.88
N ASN A 134 -14.00 -23.51 -4.16
CA ASN A 134 -13.20 -24.71 -3.91
C ASN A 134 -13.69 -25.99 -4.66
N CYS A 135 -14.35 -25.82 -5.80
CA CYS A 135 -14.65 -26.93 -6.71
C CYS A 135 -13.47 -27.16 -7.64
N SER A 136 -12.36 -27.67 -7.11
CA SER A 136 -11.11 -27.87 -7.85
C SER A 136 -11.17 -28.92 -8.98
N GLY A 137 -12.25 -29.67 -9.10
CA GLY A 137 -12.51 -30.56 -10.24
C GLY A 137 -13.05 -29.83 -11.48
N LEU A 138 -13.54 -28.58 -11.34
CA LEU A 138 -14.07 -27.80 -12.45
C LEU A 138 -12.92 -27.25 -13.29
N THR A 139 -12.75 -27.77 -14.50
CA THR A 139 -11.75 -27.31 -15.48
C THR A 139 -12.32 -26.33 -16.50
N GLU A 140 -13.65 -26.26 -16.62
CA GLU A 140 -14.37 -25.30 -17.44
C GLU A 140 -15.48 -24.63 -16.64
N LEU A 141 -15.89 -23.44 -17.04
CA LEU A 141 -16.96 -22.71 -16.38
C LEU A 141 -18.27 -23.51 -16.49
N PRO A 142 -18.89 -23.88 -15.36
CA PRO A 142 -20.15 -24.65 -15.36
C PRO A 142 -21.36 -23.84 -15.84
N VAL A 143 -21.23 -22.53 -15.88
CA VAL A 143 -22.18 -21.53 -16.39
C VAL A 143 -21.49 -20.66 -17.43
N GLY A 144 -22.21 -19.83 -18.18
CA GLY A 144 -21.60 -18.94 -19.16
C GLY A 144 -22.39 -18.81 -20.45
N LYS A 145 -21.79 -18.21 -21.50
CA LYS A 145 -22.47 -17.81 -22.75
C LYS A 145 -23.34 -18.93 -23.37
N ASP A 146 -22.77 -20.10 -23.49
CA ASP A 146 -23.45 -21.24 -24.14
C ASP A 146 -24.20 -22.15 -23.15
N LYS A 147 -23.97 -21.98 -21.84
CA LYS A 147 -24.56 -22.82 -20.78
C LYS A 147 -25.65 -22.11 -19.98
N THR A 148 -25.57 -20.79 -19.82
CA THR A 148 -26.58 -19.95 -19.12
C THR A 148 -26.66 -18.58 -19.79
N PRO A 149 -27.30 -18.45 -20.96
CA PRO A 149 -27.23 -17.25 -21.78
C PRO A 149 -27.83 -15.99 -21.12
N ASN A 150 -28.76 -16.18 -20.17
CA ASN A 150 -29.43 -15.11 -19.45
C ASN A 150 -28.77 -14.73 -18.10
N LEU A 151 -27.59 -15.31 -17.79
CA LEU A 151 -26.87 -15.01 -16.58
C LEU A 151 -26.42 -13.55 -16.59
N ASN A 152 -26.83 -12.76 -15.59
CA ASN A 152 -26.52 -11.34 -15.47
C ASN A 152 -25.71 -10.98 -14.23
N TYR A 153 -25.55 -11.91 -13.27
CA TYR A 153 -24.86 -11.66 -12.01
C TYR A 153 -24.02 -12.87 -11.58
N ILE A 154 -22.73 -12.61 -11.28
CA ILE A 154 -21.80 -13.55 -10.64
C ILE A 154 -21.42 -12.97 -9.29
N GLY A 155 -21.75 -13.65 -8.20
CA GLY A 155 -21.54 -13.23 -6.82
C GLY A 155 -20.11 -13.39 -6.35
N SER A 156 -19.86 -12.87 -5.14
CA SER A 156 -18.55 -12.92 -4.52
C SER A 156 -18.08 -14.36 -4.32
N ARG A 157 -16.80 -14.61 -4.66
CA ARG A 157 -16.14 -15.91 -4.54
C ARG A 157 -16.87 -17.08 -5.24
N ALA A 158 -17.75 -16.79 -6.21
CA ALA A 158 -18.59 -17.81 -6.84
C ALA A 158 -17.79 -18.99 -7.40
N PHE A 159 -16.59 -18.75 -7.93
CA PHE A 159 -15.69 -19.74 -8.53
C PHE A 159 -14.28 -19.72 -7.91
N ARG A 160 -14.15 -19.19 -6.69
CA ARG A 160 -12.86 -19.11 -6.00
C ARG A 160 -12.21 -20.49 -5.90
N GLU A 161 -10.88 -20.57 -6.18
CA GLU A 161 -10.08 -21.80 -6.10
C GLU A 161 -10.57 -22.95 -7.00
N CYS A 162 -11.22 -22.62 -8.13
CA CYS A 162 -11.50 -23.58 -9.19
C CYS A 162 -10.30 -23.73 -10.14
N THR A 163 -10.21 -24.86 -10.86
CA THR A 163 -9.13 -25.12 -11.83
C THR A 163 -9.49 -24.74 -13.26
N ILE A 164 -10.46 -23.84 -13.43
CA ILE A 164 -10.97 -23.38 -14.72
C ILE A 164 -9.83 -22.81 -15.55
N ASP A 165 -9.69 -23.25 -16.81
CA ASP A 165 -8.66 -22.80 -17.73
C ASP A 165 -9.15 -21.76 -18.74
N THR A 166 -10.46 -21.78 -19.07
CA THR A 166 -11.09 -20.84 -19.99
C THR A 166 -12.44 -20.36 -19.47
N VAL A 167 -12.73 -19.07 -19.67
CA VAL A 167 -13.99 -18.46 -19.26
C VAL A 167 -14.59 -17.68 -20.43
N THR A 168 -15.81 -18.09 -20.83
CA THR A 168 -16.62 -17.34 -21.79
C THR A 168 -17.86 -16.82 -21.09
N LEU A 169 -17.85 -15.51 -20.77
CA LEU A 169 -18.94 -14.83 -20.09
C LEU A 169 -20.10 -14.50 -21.04
N PRO A 170 -21.37 -14.55 -20.57
CA PRO A 170 -22.52 -14.19 -21.41
C PRO A 170 -22.63 -12.67 -21.62
N GLU A 171 -23.13 -12.26 -22.78
CA GLU A 171 -23.28 -10.85 -23.19
C GLU A 171 -24.27 -10.04 -22.32
N GLY A 172 -25.10 -10.71 -21.52
CA GLY A 172 -26.03 -10.07 -20.58
C GLY A 172 -25.47 -9.87 -19.17
N LEU A 173 -24.21 -10.26 -18.92
CA LEU A 173 -23.59 -10.16 -17.60
C LEU A 173 -23.33 -8.70 -17.24
N THR A 174 -23.83 -8.24 -16.08
CA THR A 174 -23.69 -6.84 -15.64
C THR A 174 -22.77 -6.69 -14.42
N PHE A 175 -22.55 -7.78 -13.66
CA PHE A 175 -21.80 -7.73 -12.40
C PHE A 175 -20.90 -8.94 -12.18
N ILE A 176 -19.65 -8.69 -11.75
CA ILE A 176 -18.69 -9.70 -11.31
C ILE A 176 -18.28 -9.34 -9.87
N GLY A 177 -18.54 -10.25 -8.92
CA GLY A 177 -18.36 -10.07 -7.49
C GLY A 177 -16.91 -10.11 -7.03
N CYS A 178 -16.71 -9.73 -5.77
CA CYS A 178 -15.40 -9.73 -5.12
C CYS A 178 -14.80 -11.15 -5.12
N SER A 179 -13.53 -11.26 -5.54
CA SER A 179 -12.81 -12.54 -5.60
C SER A 179 -13.55 -13.63 -6.39
N ALA A 180 -14.43 -13.27 -7.34
CA ALA A 180 -15.31 -14.23 -8.03
C ALA A 180 -14.54 -15.39 -8.68
N PHE A 181 -13.35 -15.13 -9.22
CA PHE A 181 -12.44 -16.11 -9.84
C PHE A 181 -11.09 -16.19 -9.11
N ALA A 182 -10.98 -15.66 -7.89
CA ALA A 182 -9.72 -15.65 -7.17
C ALA A 182 -9.16 -17.08 -6.99
N GLY A 183 -7.86 -17.25 -7.22
CA GLY A 183 -7.20 -18.56 -7.12
C GLY A 183 -7.54 -19.53 -8.25
N CYS A 184 -8.17 -19.08 -9.34
CA CYS A 184 -8.32 -19.89 -10.56
C CYS A 184 -6.96 -19.97 -11.28
N LYS A 185 -6.00 -20.73 -10.71
CA LYS A 185 -4.59 -20.72 -11.11
C LYS A 185 -4.33 -21.18 -12.55
N ASN A 186 -5.28 -21.89 -13.16
CA ASN A 186 -5.17 -22.36 -14.52
C ASN A 186 -5.80 -21.43 -15.56
N LEU A 187 -6.56 -20.41 -15.13
CA LEU A 187 -7.22 -19.46 -16.02
C LEU A 187 -6.18 -18.70 -16.86
N LYS A 188 -6.24 -18.86 -18.19
CA LYS A 188 -5.27 -18.30 -19.14
C LYS A 188 -5.75 -16.96 -19.73
N SER A 189 -7.03 -16.88 -20.06
CA SER A 189 -7.59 -15.69 -20.68
C SER A 189 -9.02 -15.45 -20.23
N ILE A 190 -9.41 -14.17 -20.24
CA ILE A 190 -10.80 -13.77 -20.04
C ILE A 190 -11.16 -12.59 -20.92
N ASN A 191 -12.36 -12.63 -21.49
CA ASN A 191 -12.96 -11.55 -22.24
C ASN A 191 -14.13 -11.00 -21.43
N ILE A 192 -14.07 -9.73 -21.03
CA ILE A 192 -15.11 -9.05 -20.27
C ILE A 192 -16.16 -8.51 -21.25
N PRO A 193 -17.44 -8.95 -21.16
CA PRO A 193 -18.50 -8.48 -22.02
C PRO A 193 -18.76 -6.99 -21.86
N LYS A 194 -19.24 -6.35 -22.94
CA LYS A 194 -19.60 -4.93 -22.97
C LYS A 194 -20.72 -4.55 -21.99
N SER A 195 -21.56 -5.50 -21.63
CA SER A 195 -22.66 -5.34 -20.68
C SER A 195 -22.21 -5.20 -19.22
N VAL A 196 -20.96 -5.56 -18.89
CA VAL A 196 -20.46 -5.49 -17.51
C VAL A 196 -20.34 -4.03 -17.08
N GLU A 197 -21.10 -3.67 -16.06
CA GLU A 197 -21.13 -2.33 -15.46
C GLU A 197 -20.22 -2.24 -14.23
N HIS A 198 -19.94 -3.40 -13.58
CA HIS A 198 -19.21 -3.42 -12.34
C HIS A 198 -18.39 -4.69 -12.16
N ILE A 199 -17.12 -4.52 -11.76
CA ILE A 199 -16.23 -5.59 -11.33
C ILE A 199 -15.73 -5.23 -9.93
N ALA A 200 -15.98 -6.12 -8.96
CA ALA A 200 -15.56 -5.90 -7.58
C ALA A 200 -14.08 -6.28 -7.37
N SER A 201 -13.52 -5.88 -6.23
CA SER A 201 -12.11 -6.07 -5.88
C SER A 201 -11.68 -7.55 -5.96
N ASN A 202 -10.42 -7.76 -6.29
CA ASN A 202 -9.77 -9.07 -6.29
C ASN A 202 -10.43 -10.13 -7.19
N ALA A 203 -11.27 -9.69 -8.16
CA ALA A 203 -12.08 -10.63 -8.96
C ALA A 203 -11.25 -11.75 -9.62
N PHE A 204 -10.00 -11.46 -9.99
CA PHE A 204 -9.06 -12.40 -10.64
C PHE A 204 -7.74 -12.55 -9.85
N MET A 205 -7.76 -12.28 -8.53
CA MET A 205 -6.58 -12.41 -7.68
C MET A 205 -6.01 -13.84 -7.77
N ASP A 206 -4.68 -13.97 -7.80
CA ASP A 206 -3.96 -15.25 -7.87
C ASP A 206 -4.37 -16.17 -9.05
N CYS A 207 -4.85 -15.59 -10.15
CA CYS A 207 -4.97 -16.30 -11.42
C CYS A 207 -3.57 -16.40 -12.07
N GLU A 208 -2.72 -17.28 -11.56
CA GLU A 208 -1.28 -17.31 -11.85
C GLU A 208 -0.93 -17.46 -13.35
N LYS A 209 -1.79 -18.15 -14.14
CA LYS A 209 -1.60 -18.35 -15.58
C LYS A 209 -2.32 -17.35 -16.46
N LEU A 210 -3.01 -16.36 -15.86
CA LEU A 210 -3.73 -15.35 -16.63
C LEU A 210 -2.74 -14.44 -17.34
N ASP A 211 -2.69 -14.53 -18.66
CA ASP A 211 -1.80 -13.75 -19.51
C ASP A 211 -2.53 -12.79 -20.44
N HIS A 212 -3.85 -12.98 -20.62
CA HIS A 212 -4.62 -12.20 -21.56
C HIS A 212 -6.00 -11.81 -20.99
N VAL A 213 -6.23 -10.48 -20.89
CA VAL A 213 -7.50 -9.91 -20.44
C VAL A 213 -7.96 -8.89 -21.48
N VAL A 214 -9.17 -9.07 -21.99
CA VAL A 214 -9.77 -8.13 -22.95
C VAL A 214 -10.93 -7.41 -22.28
N PHE A 215 -10.81 -6.08 -22.22
CA PHE A 215 -11.92 -5.19 -21.88
C PHE A 215 -12.54 -4.61 -23.14
N PRO A 216 -13.85 -4.32 -23.15
CA PRO A 216 -14.46 -3.62 -24.27
C PRO A 216 -13.90 -2.19 -24.39
N GLU A 217 -13.59 -1.71 -25.60
CA GLU A 217 -12.98 -0.39 -25.86
C GLU A 217 -13.77 0.77 -25.27
N ASP A 218 -15.10 0.68 -25.28
CA ASP A 218 -16.01 1.65 -24.69
C ASP A 218 -16.49 1.27 -23.28
N GLY A 219 -15.81 0.34 -22.62
CA GLY A 219 -16.15 -0.23 -21.31
C GLY A 219 -16.31 0.84 -20.24
N LYS A 220 -17.55 1.11 -19.87
CA LYS A 220 -17.93 2.09 -18.83
C LYS A 220 -18.06 1.44 -17.44
N PHE A 221 -17.41 0.32 -17.23
CA PHE A 221 -17.49 -0.38 -15.95
C PHE A 221 -16.71 0.35 -14.85
N THR A 222 -17.14 0.16 -13.62
CA THR A 222 -16.47 0.67 -12.44
C THR A 222 -15.77 -0.47 -11.69
N VAL A 223 -14.57 -0.20 -11.20
CA VAL A 223 -13.90 -1.07 -10.23
C VAL A 223 -14.11 -0.50 -8.84
N SER A 224 -14.60 -1.27 -7.89
CA SER A 224 -14.78 -0.81 -6.53
C SER A 224 -14.37 -1.85 -5.49
N ALA A 225 -13.95 -1.34 -4.33
CA ALA A 225 -13.60 -2.15 -3.18
C ALA A 225 -14.80 -2.75 -2.43
N ALA A 226 -16.04 -2.41 -2.80
CA ALA A 226 -17.23 -2.82 -2.09
C ALA A 226 -18.08 -3.78 -2.92
N ASP A 227 -18.55 -4.86 -2.31
CA ASP A 227 -19.64 -5.66 -2.85
C ASP A 227 -20.92 -4.81 -2.94
N TYR A 228 -21.71 -5.04 -3.99
CA TYR A 228 -22.94 -4.30 -4.26
C TYR A 228 -24.04 -4.50 -3.18
N ASP A 229 -23.97 -5.58 -2.43
CA ASP A 229 -24.96 -5.95 -1.40
C ASP A 229 -24.82 -5.14 -0.09
N GLY A 230 -23.81 -4.29 0.03
CA GLY A 230 -23.60 -3.45 1.21
C GLY A 230 -23.25 -4.22 2.50
N THR A 231 -23.10 -5.53 2.43
CA THR A 231 -22.69 -6.35 3.58
C THR A 231 -21.17 -6.33 3.72
N ASN A 232 -20.63 -5.23 4.21
CA ASN A 232 -19.24 -5.15 4.72
C ASN A 232 -19.12 -6.02 5.98
N ARG A 233 -19.13 -7.35 5.83
CA ARG A 233 -18.90 -8.29 6.95
C ARG A 233 -17.42 -8.50 7.30
N TYR A 234 -16.51 -7.86 6.57
CA TYR A 234 -15.06 -7.94 6.85
C TYR A 234 -14.57 -6.64 7.51
N GLU A 235 -15.03 -6.36 8.75
CA GLU A 235 -14.60 -5.18 9.51
C GLU A 235 -13.11 -5.24 9.95
N ASN A 236 -12.42 -6.36 9.76
CA ASN A 236 -11.05 -6.61 10.25
C ASN A 236 -10.05 -7.04 9.19
N ASP A 237 -10.38 -7.07 7.89
CA ASP A 237 -9.43 -7.50 6.87
C ASP A 237 -8.72 -6.29 6.25
N GLU A 238 -7.40 -6.38 6.15
CA GLU A 238 -6.52 -5.43 5.45
C GLU A 238 -6.92 -5.22 3.99
N ASP A 239 -7.74 -6.11 3.43
CA ASP A 239 -8.29 -6.08 2.07
C ASP A 239 -9.31 -4.95 1.80
N LYS A 240 -9.72 -4.20 2.81
CA LYS A 240 -10.73 -3.13 2.73
C LYS A 240 -10.41 -1.99 1.76
N TYR A 241 -9.13 -1.86 1.36
CA TYR A 241 -8.62 -0.79 0.51
C TYR A 241 -8.00 -1.26 -0.80
N SER A 242 -7.94 -2.56 -1.04
CA SER A 242 -7.32 -3.13 -2.24
C SER A 242 -8.37 -3.36 -3.32
N GLY A 243 -8.39 -2.49 -4.33
CA GLY A 243 -9.21 -2.69 -5.54
C GLY A 243 -8.56 -3.62 -6.58
N GLY A 244 -7.51 -4.36 -6.19
CA GLY A 244 -6.63 -5.10 -7.10
C GLY A 244 -7.29 -6.24 -7.85
N LEU A 245 -7.67 -6.02 -9.12
CA LEU A 245 -8.30 -7.08 -9.92
C LEU A 245 -7.37 -8.24 -10.20
N PHE A 246 -6.06 -7.96 -10.42
CA PHE A 246 -5.08 -8.91 -10.96
C PHE A 246 -3.92 -9.18 -10.01
N TRP A 247 -4.09 -8.94 -8.72
CA TRP A 247 -3.06 -9.25 -7.73
C TRP A 247 -2.63 -10.70 -7.86
N GLY A 248 -1.32 -10.97 -8.00
CA GLY A 248 -0.76 -12.32 -8.11
C GLY A 248 -0.95 -13.01 -9.48
N CYS A 249 -1.37 -12.27 -10.53
CA CYS A 249 -1.42 -12.79 -11.90
C CYS A 249 -0.01 -12.84 -12.49
N LYS A 250 0.74 -13.88 -12.15
CA LYS A 250 2.18 -13.99 -12.43
C LYS A 250 2.54 -14.14 -13.91
N SER A 251 1.59 -14.51 -14.77
CA SER A 251 1.79 -14.64 -16.22
C SER A 251 1.38 -13.41 -17.02
N LEU A 252 0.72 -12.42 -16.38
CA LEU A 252 0.25 -11.20 -17.05
C LEU A 252 1.46 -10.36 -17.48
N SER A 253 1.76 -10.34 -18.78
CA SER A 253 2.97 -9.70 -19.33
C SER A 253 2.78 -8.26 -19.76
N SER A 254 1.56 -7.88 -20.14
CA SER A 254 1.21 -6.53 -20.55
C SER A 254 -0.25 -6.21 -20.26
N PHE A 255 -0.56 -4.90 -20.09
CA PHE A 255 -1.93 -4.47 -19.86
C PHE A 255 -2.18 -3.07 -20.42
N THR A 256 -3.38 -2.86 -20.98
CA THR A 256 -3.86 -1.53 -21.38
C THR A 256 -5.01 -1.13 -20.48
N ILE A 257 -4.80 -0.07 -19.69
CA ILE A 257 -5.85 0.48 -18.82
C ILE A 257 -6.89 1.19 -19.73
N PRO A 258 -8.19 0.92 -19.53
CA PRO A 258 -9.25 1.55 -20.31
C PRO A 258 -9.25 3.08 -20.20
N ASP A 259 -9.51 3.79 -21.31
CA ASP A 259 -9.52 5.26 -21.37
C ASP A 259 -10.58 5.91 -20.45
N SER A 260 -11.61 5.17 -20.08
CA SER A 260 -12.65 5.62 -19.16
C SER A 260 -12.16 5.75 -17.70
N TRP A 261 -11.01 5.16 -17.35
CA TRP A 261 -10.52 5.16 -15.97
C TRP A 261 -9.80 6.47 -15.63
N THR A 262 -10.03 6.94 -14.39
CA THR A 262 -9.40 8.15 -13.84
C THR A 262 -8.40 7.85 -12.74
N ALA A 263 -8.25 6.59 -12.37
CA ALA A 263 -7.32 6.10 -11.37
C ALA A 263 -6.89 4.65 -11.68
N VAL A 264 -5.67 4.29 -11.31
CA VAL A 264 -5.24 2.90 -11.16
C VAL A 264 -5.56 2.49 -9.73
N PRO A 265 -6.44 1.50 -9.51
CA PRO A 265 -6.77 1.03 -8.16
C PRO A 265 -5.55 0.52 -7.39
N GLY A 266 -5.63 0.55 -6.06
CA GLY A 266 -4.59 -0.06 -5.21
C GLY A 266 -4.46 -1.55 -5.47
N THR A 267 -3.26 -2.10 -5.32
CA THR A 267 -2.90 -3.51 -5.53
C THR A 267 -3.29 -4.11 -6.88
N MET A 268 -3.64 -3.25 -7.88
CA MET A 268 -4.19 -3.67 -9.18
C MET A 268 -3.34 -4.75 -9.85
N PHE A 269 -2.01 -4.58 -9.85
CA PHE A 269 -1.03 -5.47 -10.47
C PHE A 269 0.03 -5.95 -9.47
N LYS A 270 -0.28 -5.88 -8.17
CA LYS A 270 0.67 -6.33 -7.16
C LYS A 270 1.07 -7.79 -7.42
N ASP A 271 2.37 -8.11 -7.31
CA ASP A 271 2.92 -9.45 -7.54
C ASP A 271 2.68 -10.00 -8.97
N CYS A 272 2.38 -9.15 -9.96
CA CYS A 272 2.37 -9.53 -11.38
C CYS A 272 3.79 -9.59 -11.92
N SER A 273 4.54 -10.63 -11.55
CA SER A 273 5.99 -10.71 -11.79
C SER A 273 6.39 -10.77 -13.28
N ALA A 274 5.51 -11.22 -14.19
CA ALA A 274 5.78 -11.19 -15.64
C ALA A 274 5.49 -9.84 -16.30
N LEU A 275 4.89 -8.88 -15.58
CA LEU A 275 4.45 -7.62 -16.17
C LEU A 275 5.64 -6.76 -16.61
N THR A 276 5.73 -6.49 -17.91
CA THR A 276 6.83 -5.71 -18.52
C THR A 276 6.37 -4.36 -19.03
N SER A 277 5.08 -4.22 -19.36
CA SER A 277 4.53 -2.98 -19.91
C SER A 277 3.07 -2.75 -19.51
N VAL A 278 2.76 -1.50 -19.16
CA VAL A 278 1.39 -1.05 -18.93
C VAL A 278 1.17 0.28 -19.62
N HIS A 279 0.11 0.35 -20.43
CA HIS A 279 -0.35 1.63 -20.95
C HIS A 279 -1.32 2.29 -19.98
N ILE A 280 -0.98 3.49 -19.50
CA ILE A 280 -1.81 4.29 -18.59
C ILE A 280 -2.33 5.51 -19.37
N PRO A 281 -3.65 5.66 -19.59
CA PRO A 281 -4.19 6.76 -20.36
C PRO A 281 -4.09 8.11 -19.62
N ASP A 282 -4.09 9.20 -20.38
CA ASP A 282 -3.91 10.57 -19.85
C ASP A 282 -5.01 11.04 -18.88
N ASN A 283 -6.13 10.33 -18.81
CA ASN A 283 -7.21 10.64 -17.87
C ASN A 283 -6.89 10.22 -16.43
N VAL A 284 -5.90 9.37 -16.23
CA VAL A 284 -5.53 8.88 -14.92
C VAL A 284 -4.82 9.98 -14.14
N SER A 285 -5.36 10.29 -12.98
CA SER A 285 -4.83 11.31 -12.05
C SER A 285 -4.29 10.73 -10.74
N PHE A 286 -4.50 9.44 -10.50
CA PHE A 286 -4.15 8.78 -9.25
C PHE A 286 -3.68 7.34 -9.51
N ILE A 287 -2.52 6.98 -8.94
CA ILE A 287 -2.02 5.59 -8.87
C ILE A 287 -2.11 5.16 -7.41
N GLY A 288 -2.89 4.10 -7.16
CA GLY A 288 -3.24 3.64 -5.81
C GLY A 288 -2.11 2.91 -5.09
N ASN A 289 -2.33 2.68 -3.79
CA ASN A 289 -1.39 2.00 -2.92
C ASN A 289 -1.02 0.61 -3.47
N SER A 290 0.28 0.30 -3.54
CA SER A 290 0.83 -0.97 -4.05
C SER A 290 0.35 -1.35 -5.46
N ALA A 291 -0.12 -0.39 -6.29
CA ALA A 291 -0.75 -0.70 -7.59
C ALA A 291 0.13 -1.55 -8.52
N PHE A 292 1.44 -1.37 -8.47
CA PHE A 292 2.45 -2.13 -9.20
C PHE A 292 3.49 -2.77 -8.27
N GLY A 293 3.18 -2.88 -6.97
CA GLY A 293 4.13 -3.45 -6.01
C GLY A 293 4.60 -4.84 -6.42
N GLU A 294 5.90 -5.11 -6.28
CA GLU A 294 6.55 -6.41 -6.58
C GLU A 294 6.39 -6.85 -8.05
N THR A 295 6.23 -5.91 -8.99
CA THR A 295 6.29 -6.21 -10.43
C THR A 295 7.75 -6.20 -10.91
N THR A 296 8.45 -7.26 -10.60
CA THR A 296 9.92 -7.37 -10.71
C THR A 296 10.49 -7.32 -12.14
N ASN A 297 9.64 -7.44 -13.18
CA ASN A 297 10.04 -7.29 -14.57
C ASN A 297 9.61 -5.97 -15.22
N LEU A 298 8.94 -5.08 -14.47
CA LEU A 298 8.56 -3.76 -14.97
C LEU A 298 9.77 -2.80 -14.90
N THR A 299 10.49 -2.68 -16.01
CA THR A 299 11.74 -1.89 -16.09
C THR A 299 11.53 -0.43 -16.46
N SER A 300 10.37 -0.10 -17.02
CA SER A 300 9.98 1.27 -17.37
C SER A 300 8.48 1.42 -17.42
N ILE A 301 8.00 2.63 -17.15
CA ILE A 301 6.58 2.99 -17.25
C ILE A 301 6.43 4.46 -17.65
N SER A 302 5.49 4.74 -18.56
CA SER A 302 5.12 6.11 -18.92
C SER A 302 3.98 6.58 -18.03
N LEU A 303 4.22 7.66 -17.28
CA LEU A 303 3.19 8.24 -16.41
C LEU A 303 2.36 9.28 -17.19
N PRO A 304 1.03 9.32 -16.95
CA PRO A 304 0.14 10.27 -17.62
C PRO A 304 0.43 11.72 -17.20
N SER A 305 0.28 12.65 -18.13
CA SER A 305 0.56 14.08 -17.89
C SER A 305 -0.35 14.72 -16.81
N LYS A 306 -1.53 14.14 -16.58
CA LYS A 306 -2.53 14.59 -15.58
C LYS A 306 -2.38 13.94 -14.21
N LEU A 307 -1.34 13.13 -13.99
CA LEU A 307 -1.12 12.46 -12.72
C LEU A 307 -0.87 13.48 -11.60
N ILE A 308 -1.62 13.35 -10.50
CA ILE A 308 -1.57 14.24 -9.33
C ILE A 308 -0.94 13.53 -8.12
N CYS A 309 -1.16 12.23 -8.00
CA CYS A 309 -0.73 11.46 -6.83
C CYS A 309 -0.26 10.07 -7.22
N ILE A 310 0.90 9.69 -6.70
CA ILE A 310 1.39 8.32 -6.56
C ILE A 310 1.26 7.97 -5.08
N ASP A 311 0.45 6.98 -4.75
CA ASP A 311 0.20 6.60 -3.34
C ASP A 311 1.30 5.67 -2.81
N GLY A 312 1.21 5.30 -1.53
CA GLY A 312 2.24 4.49 -0.88
C GLY A 312 2.49 3.16 -1.60
N GLN A 313 3.74 2.72 -1.62
CA GLN A 313 4.17 1.43 -2.18
C GLN A 313 3.81 1.20 -3.67
N ALA A 314 3.36 2.23 -4.39
CA ALA A 314 2.80 2.07 -5.73
C ALA A 314 3.73 1.32 -6.70
N PHE A 315 5.04 1.51 -6.59
CA PHE A 315 6.08 0.87 -7.39
C PHE A 315 7.15 0.18 -6.53
N LYS A 316 6.79 -0.22 -5.31
CA LYS A 316 7.71 -0.94 -4.41
C LYS A 316 8.19 -2.23 -5.06
N GLY A 317 9.52 -2.49 -5.02
CA GLY A 317 10.12 -3.72 -5.56
C GLY A 317 10.05 -3.86 -7.09
N CYS A 318 9.75 -2.76 -7.82
CA CYS A 318 9.79 -2.77 -9.27
C CYS A 318 11.22 -2.64 -9.80
N ALA A 319 11.51 -3.24 -10.96
CA ALA A 319 12.81 -3.09 -11.63
C ALA A 319 12.94 -1.79 -12.44
N ILE A 320 12.16 -0.74 -12.12
CA ILE A 320 12.16 0.54 -12.84
C ILE A 320 13.52 1.22 -12.65
N ARG A 321 14.22 1.50 -13.78
CA ARG A 321 15.53 2.16 -13.78
C ARG A 321 15.45 3.68 -14.01
N SER A 322 14.43 4.11 -14.72
CA SER A 322 14.17 5.52 -14.97
C SER A 322 12.69 5.82 -15.02
N ILE A 323 12.29 6.95 -14.51
CA ILE A 323 10.91 7.41 -14.55
C ILE A 323 10.86 8.92 -14.72
N SER A 324 9.98 9.39 -15.62
CA SER A 324 9.72 10.82 -15.78
C SER A 324 8.47 11.20 -14.97
N LEU A 325 8.68 11.88 -13.86
CA LEU A 325 7.59 12.37 -13.02
C LEU A 325 6.96 13.63 -13.64
N PRO A 326 5.61 13.65 -13.85
CA PRO A 326 4.97 14.78 -14.55
C PRO A 326 4.90 16.03 -13.69
N ASN A 327 4.96 17.21 -14.34
CA ASN A 327 4.94 18.53 -13.68
C ASN A 327 3.63 18.87 -12.94
N GLY A 328 2.60 18.02 -13.03
CA GLY A 328 1.34 18.12 -12.27
C GLY A 328 1.33 17.32 -10.96
N LEU A 329 2.33 16.48 -10.75
CA LEU A 329 2.42 15.59 -9.58
C LEU A 329 2.60 16.42 -8.29
N THR A 330 1.74 16.17 -7.30
CA THR A 330 1.75 16.92 -6.02
C THR A 330 2.13 16.07 -4.82
N GLN A 331 2.03 14.76 -4.94
CA GLN A 331 2.30 13.84 -3.84
C GLN A 331 2.92 12.53 -4.33
N ILE A 332 3.95 12.09 -3.61
CA ILE A 332 4.55 10.75 -3.68
C ILE A 332 4.44 10.16 -2.27
N GLY A 333 3.79 9.00 -2.13
CA GLY A 333 3.52 8.36 -0.86
C GLY A 333 4.72 7.62 -0.28
N TYR A 334 4.54 7.11 0.94
CA TYR A 334 5.56 6.30 1.63
C TYR A 334 5.94 5.06 0.80
N GLN A 335 7.21 4.70 0.81
CA GLN A 335 7.76 3.52 0.10
C GLN A 335 7.33 3.41 -1.37
N ALA A 336 6.93 4.53 -2.01
CA ALA A 336 6.36 4.50 -3.36
C ALA A 336 7.28 3.84 -4.40
N PHE A 337 8.59 3.96 -4.22
CA PHE A 337 9.64 3.38 -5.06
C PHE A 337 10.63 2.52 -4.27
N GLN A 338 10.29 2.13 -3.04
CA GLN A 338 11.21 1.36 -2.19
C GLN A 338 11.74 0.13 -2.93
N GLY A 339 13.07 -0.08 -2.87
CA GLY A 339 13.71 -1.24 -3.48
C GLY A 339 13.66 -1.24 -5.02
N SER A 340 13.34 -0.11 -5.66
CA SER A 340 13.40 0.00 -7.13
C SER A 340 14.84 0.16 -7.63
N GLU A 341 15.06 -0.12 -8.94
CA GLU A 341 16.38 0.03 -9.60
C GLU A 341 16.63 1.44 -10.14
N LEU A 342 15.94 2.48 -9.64
CA LEU A 342 16.07 3.85 -10.10
C LEU A 342 17.51 4.35 -9.97
N GLU A 343 18.03 4.95 -11.06
CA GLU A 343 19.38 5.51 -11.12
C GLU A 343 19.42 7.00 -10.77
N GLN A 344 18.32 7.73 -10.99
CA GLN A 344 18.19 9.16 -10.73
C GLN A 344 16.82 9.51 -10.18
N GLY A 345 16.78 10.43 -9.20
CA GLY A 345 15.55 10.94 -8.58
C GLY A 345 15.41 12.45 -8.82
N VAL A 346 14.69 12.86 -9.87
CA VAL A 346 14.33 14.26 -10.09
C VAL A 346 12.90 14.49 -9.60
N ILE A 347 12.75 15.15 -8.46
CA ILE A 347 11.45 15.46 -7.87
C ILE A 347 10.98 16.81 -8.44
N PRO A 348 9.84 16.84 -9.19
CA PRO A 348 9.34 18.07 -9.80
C PRO A 348 9.00 19.16 -8.78
N ASP A 349 9.09 20.42 -9.22
CA ASP A 349 8.70 21.59 -8.41
C ASP A 349 7.23 21.59 -7.97
N SER A 350 6.38 20.81 -8.61
CA SER A 350 4.99 20.66 -8.25
C SER A 350 4.75 19.77 -7.02
N VAL A 351 5.69 18.88 -6.69
CA VAL A 351 5.57 17.95 -5.54
C VAL A 351 5.64 18.72 -4.24
N LYS A 352 4.65 18.49 -3.38
CA LYS A 352 4.52 19.15 -2.07
C LYS A 352 4.76 18.20 -0.91
N ILE A 353 4.48 16.93 -1.11
CA ILE A 353 4.56 15.89 -0.08
C ILE A 353 5.35 14.72 -0.65
N LEU A 354 6.41 14.33 0.04
CA LEU A 354 7.26 13.21 -0.31
C LEU A 354 7.41 12.27 0.91
N GLY A 355 7.16 10.98 0.74
CA GLY A 355 7.35 9.93 1.76
C GLY A 355 6.36 9.94 2.91
N ILE A 356 5.32 10.78 2.88
CA ILE A 356 4.38 10.91 4.00
C ILE A 356 2.96 10.55 3.57
N THR A 357 2.31 9.72 4.38
CA THR A 357 0.85 9.55 4.37
C THR A 357 0.29 9.85 5.75
N ASN A 358 -1.03 9.73 5.92
CA ASN A 358 -1.67 9.98 7.23
C ASN A 358 -1.23 8.99 8.33
N LEU A 359 -0.59 7.87 7.99
CA LEU A 359 -0.31 6.75 8.89
C LEU A 359 1.16 6.31 8.92
N ALA A 360 1.98 6.71 7.94
CA ALA A 360 3.36 6.25 7.79
C ALA A 360 4.30 7.39 7.39
N THR A 361 5.54 7.31 7.85
CA THR A 361 6.61 8.28 7.57
C THR A 361 7.82 7.62 6.90
N GLU A 362 7.64 6.42 6.34
CA GLU A 362 8.70 5.65 5.69
C GLU A 362 9.04 6.24 4.32
N GLY A 363 10.29 6.17 3.94
CA GLY A 363 10.84 6.86 2.78
C GLY A 363 10.31 6.36 1.44
N ALA A 364 9.98 7.29 0.53
CA ALA A 364 9.49 6.91 -0.79
C ALA A 364 10.55 6.20 -1.63
N PHE A 365 11.83 6.50 -1.42
CA PHE A 365 12.97 5.95 -2.15
C PHE A 365 13.90 5.11 -1.26
N GLU A 366 13.41 4.63 -0.12
CA GLU A 366 14.14 3.72 0.76
C GLU A 366 14.64 2.49 -0.03
N ASP A 367 15.87 2.01 0.26
CA ASP A 367 16.49 0.83 -0.39
C ASP A 367 16.66 0.95 -1.93
N CYS A 368 16.62 2.15 -2.50
CA CYS A 368 16.96 2.36 -3.92
C CYS A 368 18.48 2.30 -4.10
N GLU A 369 19.06 1.10 -4.06
CA GLU A 369 20.51 0.88 -4.01
C GLU A 369 21.28 1.41 -5.24
N LYS A 370 20.59 1.59 -6.39
CA LYS A 370 21.20 2.10 -7.64
C LYS A 370 21.06 3.61 -7.82
N LEU A 371 20.36 4.29 -6.91
CA LEU A 371 20.12 5.72 -7.00
C LEU A 371 21.42 6.49 -6.77
N THR A 372 21.89 7.22 -7.78
CA THR A 372 23.15 7.94 -7.75
C THR A 372 23.02 9.42 -7.44
N SER A 373 21.88 10.01 -7.78
CA SER A 373 21.62 11.44 -7.57
C SER A 373 20.17 11.75 -7.29
N VAL A 374 19.94 12.77 -6.45
CA VAL A 374 18.60 13.29 -6.12
C VAL A 374 18.60 14.81 -6.22
N VAL A 375 17.55 15.35 -6.85
CA VAL A 375 17.24 16.79 -6.87
C VAL A 375 15.85 16.99 -6.32
N LEU A 376 15.70 17.75 -5.23
CA LEU A 376 14.40 18.07 -4.63
C LEU A 376 13.83 19.35 -5.24
N GLY A 377 12.56 19.30 -5.66
CA GLY A 377 11.86 20.42 -6.29
C GLY A 377 11.49 21.56 -5.32
N ALA A 378 11.35 22.77 -5.87
CA ALA A 378 11.08 24.00 -5.10
C ALA A 378 9.71 24.02 -4.37
N GLY A 379 8.77 23.20 -4.79
CA GLY A 379 7.43 23.15 -4.16
C GLY A 379 7.33 22.29 -2.92
N LEU A 380 8.38 21.55 -2.57
CA LEU A 380 8.36 20.59 -1.46
C LEU A 380 8.09 21.29 -0.13
N GLN A 381 7.07 20.82 0.59
CA GLN A 381 6.62 21.37 1.88
C GLN A 381 6.74 20.36 3.02
N LYS A 382 6.76 19.06 2.68
CA LYS A 382 6.88 17.97 3.65
C LYS A 382 7.75 16.87 3.08
N LEU A 383 8.76 16.49 3.84
CA LEU A 383 9.68 15.40 3.59
C LEU A 383 9.47 14.32 4.67
N GLY A 384 9.42 13.06 4.28
CA GLY A 384 9.30 11.91 5.19
C GLY A 384 10.62 11.53 5.84
N GLY A 385 10.56 10.79 6.94
CA GLY A 385 11.74 10.12 7.48
C GLY A 385 12.20 8.98 6.55
N SER A 386 13.45 8.55 6.70
CA SER A 386 14.04 7.44 5.92
C SER A 386 13.97 7.60 4.39
N GLU A 387 13.76 8.82 3.87
CA GLU A 387 13.37 9.08 2.49
C GLU A 387 14.32 8.46 1.45
N PHE A 388 15.61 8.45 1.75
CA PHE A 388 16.67 7.87 0.93
C PHE A 388 17.53 6.88 1.73
N GLN A 389 16.96 6.27 2.77
CA GLN A 389 17.67 5.31 3.60
C GLN A 389 18.18 4.14 2.75
N ASN A 390 19.44 3.72 2.98
CA ASN A 390 20.10 2.64 2.26
C ASN A 390 20.23 2.84 0.73
N CYS A 391 20.18 4.09 0.24
CA CYS A 391 20.56 4.38 -1.14
C CYS A 391 22.08 4.32 -1.25
N THR A 392 22.63 3.10 -1.29
CA THR A 392 24.08 2.84 -1.14
C THR A 392 24.95 3.41 -2.26
N SER A 393 24.38 3.69 -3.44
CA SER A 393 25.09 4.33 -4.57
C SER A 393 24.88 5.84 -4.64
N LEU A 394 24.17 6.47 -3.69
CA LEU A 394 23.85 7.90 -3.73
C LEU A 394 25.11 8.77 -3.51
N VAL A 395 25.56 9.43 -4.56
CA VAL A 395 26.77 10.29 -4.55
C VAL A 395 26.42 11.75 -4.32
N SER A 396 25.27 12.21 -4.82
CA SER A 396 24.90 13.62 -4.78
C SER A 396 23.43 13.86 -4.43
N VAL A 397 23.21 14.87 -3.58
CA VAL A 397 21.90 15.34 -3.16
C VAL A 397 21.85 16.85 -3.30
N ASP A 398 20.88 17.37 -4.09
CA ASP A 398 20.63 18.80 -4.21
C ASP A 398 19.36 19.19 -3.43
N LEU A 399 19.58 19.85 -2.29
CA LEU A 399 18.54 20.42 -1.41
C LEU A 399 18.30 21.90 -1.67
N SER A 400 19.05 22.55 -2.57
CA SER A 400 19.09 24.01 -2.71
C SER A 400 17.75 24.63 -3.09
N LYS A 401 16.95 23.91 -3.89
CA LYS A 401 15.64 24.38 -4.33
C LYS A 401 14.52 24.15 -3.30
N ALA A 402 14.69 23.25 -2.36
CA ALA A 402 13.65 22.86 -1.40
C ALA A 402 13.51 23.87 -0.25
N VAL A 403 13.27 25.13 -0.59
CA VAL A 403 13.28 26.28 0.33
C VAL A 403 12.18 26.28 1.41
N ASN A 404 11.17 25.41 1.28
CA ASN A 404 10.05 25.36 2.22
C ASN A 404 10.18 24.23 3.26
N ILE A 405 11.25 23.43 3.22
CA ILE A 405 11.56 22.46 4.27
C ILE A 405 12.54 23.08 5.26
N GLU A 406 12.25 22.97 6.55
CA GLU A 406 13.08 23.53 7.63
C GLU A 406 13.78 22.42 8.43
N GLU A 407 13.47 21.16 8.16
CA GLU A 407 13.99 19.98 8.85
C GLU A 407 14.51 18.94 7.83
N ILE A 408 15.64 18.31 8.15
CA ILE A 408 16.03 17.01 7.58
C ILE A 408 15.49 15.95 8.55
N PRO A 409 14.44 15.17 8.18
CA PRO A 409 13.82 14.22 9.08
C PRO A 409 14.75 13.08 9.51
N PRO A 410 14.34 12.27 10.53
CA PRO A 410 15.12 11.13 10.99
C PRO A 410 15.44 10.14 9.86
N TYR A 411 16.67 9.61 9.88
CA TYR A 411 17.20 8.58 8.97
C TYR A 411 17.15 8.92 7.48
N THR A 412 16.89 10.19 7.11
CA THR A 412 16.65 10.59 5.69
C THR A 412 17.72 10.06 4.73
N PHE A 413 19.00 10.09 5.10
CA PHE A 413 20.14 9.61 4.29
C PHE A 413 20.93 8.51 5.01
N SER A 414 20.35 7.85 6.00
CA SER A 414 21.02 6.78 6.73
C SER A 414 21.43 5.65 5.76
N GLY A 415 22.67 5.17 5.85
CA GLY A 415 23.17 4.09 5.00
C GLY A 415 23.55 4.50 3.57
N CYS A 416 23.56 5.81 3.22
CA CYS A 416 24.04 6.29 1.94
C CYS A 416 25.56 6.22 1.89
N SER A 417 26.11 5.02 1.69
CA SER A 417 27.55 4.76 1.85
C SER A 417 28.44 5.41 0.78
N ALA A 418 27.90 5.70 -0.41
CA ALA A 418 28.64 6.41 -1.46
C ALA A 418 28.58 7.94 -1.34
N LEU A 419 27.81 8.51 -0.39
CA LEU A 419 27.69 9.96 -0.21
C LEU A 419 28.99 10.52 0.37
N GLU A 420 29.77 11.23 -0.43
CA GLU A 420 31.06 11.82 -0.01
C GLU A 420 30.91 13.24 0.55
N GLN A 421 29.87 13.96 0.14
CA GLN A 421 29.66 15.37 0.49
C GLN A 421 28.19 15.72 0.62
N ILE A 422 27.89 16.71 1.45
CA ILE A 422 26.55 17.25 1.59
C ILE A 422 26.58 18.75 1.90
N VAL A 423 25.72 19.52 1.24
CA VAL A 423 25.44 20.92 1.57
C VAL A 423 24.07 21.00 2.20
N ILE A 424 24.02 21.34 3.48
CA ILE A 424 22.79 21.57 4.25
C ILE A 424 22.49 23.06 4.16
N PRO A 425 21.48 23.47 3.35
CA PRO A 425 21.26 24.87 3.05
C PRO A 425 20.66 25.63 4.24
N SER A 426 20.78 26.96 4.20
CA SER A 426 20.47 27.87 5.33
C SER A 426 19.02 27.84 5.82
N GLN A 427 18.06 27.36 5.02
CA GLN A 427 16.68 27.19 5.47
C GLN A 427 16.47 26.05 6.47
N ILE A 428 17.43 25.10 6.52
CA ILE A 428 17.32 23.96 7.46
C ILE A 428 17.70 24.43 8.87
N LYS A 429 16.80 24.24 9.81
CA LYS A 429 16.92 24.59 11.23
C LYS A 429 17.12 23.35 12.12
N GLU A 430 16.68 22.18 11.67
CA GLU A 430 16.68 20.95 12.47
C GLU A 430 17.21 19.77 11.66
N ILE A 431 17.99 18.89 12.31
CA ILE A 431 18.44 17.64 11.75
C ILE A 431 17.98 16.51 12.68
N GLY A 432 17.17 15.62 12.14
CA GLY A 432 16.56 14.51 12.85
C GLY A 432 17.54 13.38 13.20
N TYR A 433 17.08 12.49 14.05
CA TYR A 433 17.86 11.36 14.58
C TYR A 433 18.44 10.49 13.44
N GLY A 434 19.74 10.23 13.51
CA GLY A 434 20.43 9.34 12.56
C GLY A 434 20.38 9.77 11.10
N ALA A 435 20.10 11.05 10.79
CA ALA A 435 19.85 11.52 9.43
C ALA A 435 20.94 11.18 8.41
N PHE A 436 22.21 11.09 8.84
CA PHE A 436 23.38 10.70 8.04
C PHE A 436 24.11 9.50 8.67
N SER A 437 23.44 8.70 9.51
CA SER A 437 24.09 7.54 10.11
C SER A 437 24.54 6.53 9.05
N ASN A 438 25.69 5.89 9.25
CA ASN A 438 26.27 4.93 8.31
C ASN A 438 26.56 5.48 6.89
N CYS A 439 26.71 6.81 6.74
CA CYS A 439 27.25 7.40 5.53
C CYS A 439 28.78 7.20 5.52
N THR A 440 29.21 5.97 5.25
CA THR A 440 30.61 5.56 5.43
C THR A 440 31.59 6.28 4.50
N GLY A 441 31.12 6.80 3.36
CA GLY A 441 31.93 7.60 2.42
C GLY A 441 32.01 9.09 2.74
N LEU A 442 31.15 9.61 3.64
CA LEU A 442 31.02 11.03 3.93
C LEU A 442 32.30 11.55 4.62
N LYS A 443 32.84 12.66 4.09
CA LYS A 443 34.05 13.33 4.59
C LYS A 443 33.68 14.56 5.40
N ALA A 444 34.25 14.73 6.57
CA ALA A 444 33.89 15.81 7.50
C ALA A 444 34.11 17.21 6.89
N ASP A 445 35.26 17.41 6.15
CA ASP A 445 35.60 18.65 5.42
C ASP A 445 34.64 18.96 4.26
N LYS A 446 33.82 17.98 3.83
CA LYS A 446 32.82 18.10 2.76
C LYS A 446 31.38 18.23 3.28
N VAL A 447 31.20 18.27 4.60
CA VAL A 447 29.91 18.58 5.22
C VAL A 447 29.77 20.08 5.42
N THR A 448 28.90 20.72 4.65
CA THR A 448 28.56 22.13 4.87
C THR A 448 27.27 22.20 5.70
N MET A 449 27.39 22.62 6.95
CA MET A 449 26.24 22.76 7.87
C MET A 449 25.47 24.05 7.59
N SER A 450 24.17 24.03 7.87
CA SER A 450 23.32 25.23 7.83
C SER A 450 23.78 26.27 8.83
N GLU A 451 23.89 27.53 8.38
CA GLU A 451 24.20 28.65 9.28
C GLU A 451 23.09 28.95 10.29
N ASN A 452 21.85 28.55 9.97
CA ASN A 452 20.69 28.78 10.82
C ASN A 452 20.28 27.53 11.61
N LEU A 453 21.15 26.53 11.73
CA LEU A 453 20.87 25.30 12.46
C LEU A 453 20.62 25.62 13.95
N GLN A 454 19.46 25.20 14.45
CA GLN A 454 19.01 25.41 15.82
C GLN A 454 19.18 24.15 16.66
N SER A 455 18.92 22.97 16.06
CA SER A 455 19.01 21.71 16.77
C SER A 455 19.48 20.56 15.86
N MET A 456 20.16 19.62 16.48
CA MET A 456 20.56 18.35 15.89
C MET A 456 20.21 17.24 16.89
N ALA A 457 19.55 16.20 16.43
CA ALA A 457 19.23 15.05 17.27
C ALA A 457 20.43 14.10 17.43
N GLY A 458 20.26 13.02 18.19
CA GLY A 458 21.31 12.01 18.38
C GLY A 458 21.65 11.22 17.12
N SER A 459 22.77 10.53 17.13
CA SER A 459 23.24 9.59 16.09
C SER A 459 23.41 10.18 14.68
N VAL A 460 23.36 11.49 14.49
CA VAL A 460 23.29 12.11 13.15
C VAL A 460 24.42 11.63 12.24
N PHE A 461 25.64 11.50 12.74
CA PHE A 461 26.81 11.03 11.99
C PHE A 461 27.37 9.70 12.51
N SER A 462 26.56 8.93 13.24
CA SER A 462 26.98 7.61 13.73
C SER A 462 27.41 6.72 12.56
N GLY A 463 28.58 6.06 12.66
CA GLY A 463 29.09 5.17 11.62
C GLY A 463 29.66 5.87 10.37
N CYS A 464 29.91 7.19 10.40
CA CYS A 464 30.62 7.90 9.34
C CYS A 464 32.11 7.58 9.43
N THR A 465 32.50 6.40 8.95
CA THR A 465 33.86 5.86 9.14
C THR A 465 34.96 6.60 8.37
N SER A 466 34.64 7.43 7.38
CA SER A 466 35.58 8.29 6.67
C SER A 466 35.85 9.63 7.34
N PHE A 467 35.23 9.94 8.48
CA PHE A 467 35.54 11.14 9.25
C PHE A 467 36.92 11.00 9.87
N THR A 468 37.85 11.91 9.51
CA THR A 468 39.17 12.03 10.14
C THR A 468 39.23 13.18 11.13
N GLU A 469 38.25 14.07 11.08
CA GLU A 469 38.01 15.22 11.96
C GLU A 469 36.52 15.45 12.14
N LEU A 470 36.10 16.38 13.01
CA LEU A 470 34.70 16.76 13.13
C LEU A 470 34.29 17.74 12.03
N PRO A 471 33.06 17.65 11.51
CA PRO A 471 32.51 18.68 10.65
C PRO A 471 32.37 20.00 11.42
N ASP A 472 32.37 21.15 10.72
CA ASP A 472 32.13 22.44 11.37
C ASP A 472 30.67 22.53 11.87
N LEU A 473 30.50 22.31 13.17
CA LEU A 473 29.18 22.28 13.86
C LEU A 473 28.52 23.66 13.96
N LYS A 474 29.13 24.72 13.35
CA LYS A 474 28.56 26.09 13.29
C LYS A 474 28.09 26.62 14.64
N SER A 475 26.81 26.88 14.79
CA SER A 475 26.18 27.49 15.97
C SER A 475 25.89 26.52 17.12
N MET A 476 26.18 25.23 16.95
CA MET A 476 25.88 24.23 17.99
C MET A 476 26.73 24.47 19.25
N THR A 477 26.07 24.40 20.42
CA THR A 477 26.69 24.50 21.74
C THR A 477 26.73 23.16 22.48
N SER A 478 26.18 22.11 21.87
CA SER A 478 26.17 20.76 22.41
C SER A 478 26.43 19.74 21.29
N ILE A 479 27.06 18.63 21.61
CA ILE A 479 27.13 17.43 20.78
C ILE A 479 26.12 16.44 21.36
N PRO A 480 25.05 16.07 20.62
CA PRO A 480 24.04 15.14 21.10
C PRO A 480 24.59 13.71 21.29
N GLU A 481 23.77 12.87 21.94
CA GLU A 481 24.08 11.46 22.17
C GLU A 481 24.39 10.69 20.88
N TYR A 482 25.32 9.75 20.92
CA TYR A 482 25.73 8.89 19.79
C TYR A 482 26.14 9.60 18.51
N THR A 483 26.28 10.92 18.49
CA THR A 483 26.46 11.71 17.25
C THR A 483 27.59 11.20 16.37
N PHE A 484 28.75 10.86 16.95
CA PHE A 484 29.93 10.34 16.25
C PHE A 484 30.27 8.91 16.67
N SER A 485 29.33 8.16 17.22
CA SER A 485 29.56 6.75 17.57
C SER A 485 29.95 5.95 16.32
N TYR A 486 30.81 4.96 16.48
CA TYR A 486 31.34 4.13 15.38
C TYR A 486 32.10 4.90 14.28
N CYS A 487 32.49 6.16 14.49
CA CYS A 487 33.34 6.90 13.56
C CYS A 487 34.79 6.42 13.68
N THR A 488 35.08 5.26 13.14
CA THR A 488 36.41 4.60 13.28
C THR A 488 37.55 5.31 12.53
N GLY A 489 37.24 6.25 11.63
CA GLY A 489 38.26 7.10 10.99
C GLY A 489 38.85 8.20 11.87
N LEU A 490 38.17 8.55 12.98
CA LEU A 490 38.63 9.56 13.93
C LEU A 490 39.85 9.03 14.69
N VAL A 491 40.98 9.77 14.61
CA VAL A 491 42.23 9.42 15.32
C VAL A 491 42.54 10.44 16.41
N LYS A 492 42.41 11.72 16.07
CA LYS A 492 42.47 12.82 17.02
C LYS A 492 41.35 13.80 16.76
N VAL A 493 40.76 14.32 17.82
CA VAL A 493 39.62 15.23 17.76
C VAL A 493 39.87 16.43 18.65
N GLU A 494 39.56 17.61 18.17
CA GLU A 494 39.49 18.86 18.94
C GLU A 494 38.04 19.32 19.00
N ILE A 495 37.45 19.37 20.19
CA ILE A 495 36.12 19.90 20.43
C ILE A 495 36.18 21.42 20.41
N PRO A 496 35.35 22.11 19.61
CA PRO A 496 35.36 23.59 19.56
C PRO A 496 35.04 24.25 20.92
N ASP A 497 35.66 25.40 21.19
CA ASP A 497 35.47 26.15 22.44
C ASP A 497 34.02 26.49 22.80
N ARG A 498 33.12 26.59 21.82
CA ARG A 498 31.71 26.90 22.00
C ARG A 498 30.88 25.74 22.53
N ILE A 499 31.37 24.50 22.46
CA ILE A 499 30.66 23.30 22.90
C ILE A 499 30.70 23.25 24.43
N GLN A 500 29.52 23.25 25.05
CA GLN A 500 29.34 23.23 26.50
C GLN A 500 29.05 21.83 27.04
N THR A 501 28.35 20.99 26.27
CA THR A 501 27.97 19.65 26.70
C THR A 501 28.19 18.61 25.59
N ILE A 502 28.51 17.39 25.99
CA ILE A 502 28.66 16.23 25.12
C ILE A 502 27.73 15.15 25.65
N GLY A 503 26.79 14.70 24.81
CA GLY A 503 25.79 13.70 25.16
C GLY A 503 26.36 12.30 25.32
N GLY A 504 25.58 11.42 25.91
CA GLY A 504 26.00 10.04 26.21
C GLY A 504 26.46 9.30 24.96
N GLN A 505 27.58 8.57 25.08
CA GLN A 505 28.12 7.71 24.04
C GLN A 505 28.42 8.44 22.70
N ALA A 506 28.65 9.76 22.75
CA ALA A 506 28.86 10.56 21.55
C ALA A 506 30.02 10.07 20.67
N PHE A 507 31.06 9.45 21.27
CA PHE A 507 32.22 8.85 20.61
C PHE A 507 32.33 7.34 20.85
N TYR A 508 31.22 6.70 21.16
CA TYR A 508 31.17 5.26 21.42
C TYR A 508 31.78 4.47 20.26
N ASN A 509 32.62 3.51 20.57
CA ASN A 509 33.29 2.64 19.61
C ASN A 509 34.07 3.35 18.49
N CYS A 510 34.63 4.55 18.79
CA CYS A 510 35.64 5.20 17.95
C CYS A 510 37.00 4.51 18.17
N THR A 511 37.17 3.31 17.67
CA THR A 511 38.27 2.39 18.01
C THR A 511 39.66 2.87 17.69
N ASN A 512 39.82 3.92 16.85
CA ASN A 512 41.11 4.51 16.51
C ASN A 512 41.34 5.86 17.19
N LEU A 513 40.43 6.37 18.00
CA LEU A 513 40.52 7.69 18.63
C LEU A 513 41.49 7.65 19.83
N VAL A 514 42.72 8.12 19.62
CA VAL A 514 43.79 8.12 20.63
C VAL A 514 43.90 9.41 21.43
N ALA A 515 43.33 10.50 20.92
CA ALA A 515 43.38 11.81 21.58
C ALA A 515 42.12 12.63 21.32
N LEU A 516 41.51 13.14 22.41
CA LEU A 516 40.38 14.03 22.35
C LEU A 516 40.67 15.30 23.14
N GLY A 517 40.70 16.45 22.47
CA GLY A 517 40.84 17.77 23.09
C GLY A 517 39.47 18.36 23.40
N LEU A 518 39.27 18.84 24.61
CA LEU A 518 38.08 19.57 25.00
C LEU A 518 38.30 21.09 24.80
N GLY A 519 37.29 21.76 24.23
CA GLY A 519 37.27 23.22 24.17
C GLY A 519 37.04 23.85 25.54
N THR A 520 37.39 25.15 25.65
CA THR A 520 37.25 25.90 26.92
C THR A 520 35.82 26.01 27.41
N GLY A 521 34.82 25.85 26.53
CA GLY A 521 33.39 25.92 26.89
C GLY A 521 32.83 24.67 27.55
N PHE A 522 33.50 23.51 27.50
CA PHE A 522 32.98 22.29 28.09
C PHE A 522 32.82 22.43 29.61
N ASP A 523 31.62 22.14 30.08
CA ASP A 523 31.25 22.23 31.50
C ASP A 523 30.57 20.94 31.94
N GLY A 524 31.34 20.08 32.58
CA GLY A 524 30.84 18.79 33.09
C GLY A 524 29.75 18.90 34.16
N THR A 525 29.56 20.08 34.76
CA THR A 525 28.47 20.28 35.75
C THR A 525 27.12 20.49 35.11
N LYS A 526 27.06 20.68 33.81
CA LYS A 526 25.82 20.85 33.03
C LYS A 526 25.32 19.55 32.39
N LEU A 527 25.98 18.41 32.64
CA LEU A 527 25.54 17.12 32.12
C LEU A 527 24.21 16.71 32.76
N GLU A 528 23.29 16.21 31.93
CA GLU A 528 22.02 15.71 32.39
C GLU A 528 22.10 14.24 32.82
N THR A 529 21.09 13.73 33.52
CA THR A 529 21.11 12.36 34.10
C THR A 529 21.17 11.24 33.05
N TRP A 530 20.86 11.53 31.77
CA TRP A 530 20.98 10.61 30.64
C TRP A 530 22.27 10.77 29.83
N ASP A 531 23.08 11.80 30.07
CA ASP A 531 24.40 11.97 29.47
C ASP A 531 25.41 11.01 30.13
N THR A 532 25.16 9.70 29.99
CA THR A 532 26.00 8.65 30.61
C THR A 532 26.96 8.08 29.56
N TYR A 533 28.12 7.61 30.02
CA TYR A 533 29.10 6.90 29.18
C TYR A 533 29.67 7.73 28.03
N ILE A 534 29.89 9.03 28.22
CA ILE A 534 30.33 9.97 27.18
C ILE A 534 31.57 9.48 26.42
N PHE A 535 32.55 8.90 27.17
CA PHE A 535 33.82 8.39 26.65
C PHE A 535 33.93 6.86 26.70
N TYR A 536 32.79 6.15 26.72
CA TYR A 536 32.76 4.70 26.83
C TYR A 536 33.16 4.03 25.50
N GLU A 537 33.96 2.94 25.62
CA GLU A 537 34.50 2.16 24.49
C GLU A 537 35.19 3.01 23.40
N MET A 538 35.89 4.09 23.80
CA MET A 538 36.89 4.73 22.97
C MET A 538 38.13 3.81 22.89
N HIS A 539 39.01 4.10 21.94
CA HIS A 539 40.27 3.36 21.85
C HIS A 539 41.07 3.40 23.18
N ASN A 540 41.61 2.27 23.57
CA ASN A 540 42.48 2.18 24.76
C ASN A 540 43.95 1.92 24.32
N PRO A 541 44.92 2.81 24.65
CA PRO A 541 44.80 3.95 25.55
C PRO A 541 44.43 5.26 24.84
N SER A 542 43.39 5.94 25.31
CA SER A 542 43.06 7.31 24.84
C SER A 542 43.47 8.33 25.87
N THR A 543 43.91 9.51 25.38
CA THR A 543 44.24 10.67 26.23
C THR A 543 43.19 11.75 26.04
N ILE A 544 42.63 12.28 27.10
CA ILE A 544 41.78 13.46 27.11
C ILE A 544 42.68 14.71 27.36
N TYR A 545 42.60 15.70 26.48
CA TYR A 545 43.29 16.98 26.67
C TYR A 545 42.26 18.00 27.14
N ALA A 546 42.30 18.38 28.41
CA ALA A 546 41.47 19.40 28.99
C ALA A 546 42.03 20.79 28.67
N ALA A 547 41.16 21.70 28.21
CA ALA A 547 41.60 23.07 27.89
C ALA A 547 42.02 23.84 29.14
N THR A 548 41.46 23.53 30.31
CA THR A 548 41.77 24.18 31.58
C THR A 548 42.07 23.14 32.69
N LYS A 549 42.74 23.65 33.76
CA LYS A 549 43.03 22.81 34.93
C LYS A 549 41.75 22.35 35.63
N GLU A 550 40.75 23.22 35.72
CA GLU A 550 39.44 22.91 36.36
C GLU A 550 38.76 21.76 35.64
N GLN A 551 38.78 21.74 34.31
CA GLN A 551 38.27 20.64 33.50
C GLN A 551 39.04 19.33 33.77
N ALA A 552 40.40 19.40 33.85
CA ALA A 552 41.21 18.24 34.11
C ALA A 552 40.93 17.66 35.53
N ASP A 553 40.82 18.55 36.54
CA ASP A 553 40.51 18.15 37.91
C ASP A 553 39.13 17.52 37.99
N TRP A 554 38.12 18.09 37.27
CA TRP A 554 36.78 17.51 37.22
C TRP A 554 36.76 16.14 36.52
N LEU A 555 37.41 15.97 35.39
CA LEU A 555 37.54 14.69 34.68
C LEU A 555 38.19 13.64 35.56
N THR A 556 39.25 13.99 36.25
CA THR A 556 39.99 13.08 37.13
C THR A 556 39.15 12.64 38.32
N ALA A 557 38.42 13.56 38.94
CA ALA A 557 37.55 13.31 40.07
C ALA A 557 36.34 12.41 39.74
N ASN A 558 35.84 12.52 38.51
CA ASN A 558 34.61 11.85 38.05
C ASN A 558 34.89 10.65 37.13
N LYS A 559 36.14 10.24 36.95
CA LYS A 559 36.53 9.16 36.02
C LYS A 559 35.78 7.85 36.22
N THR A 560 35.41 7.53 37.43
CA THR A 560 34.65 6.30 37.76
C THR A 560 33.16 6.54 37.94
N ASP A 561 32.68 7.77 37.76
CA ASP A 561 31.25 8.07 37.80
C ASP A 561 30.55 7.50 36.55
N ARG A 562 29.28 7.14 36.70
CA ARG A 562 28.42 6.63 35.62
C ARG A 562 28.35 7.58 34.41
N TYR A 563 28.64 8.87 34.60
CA TYR A 563 28.64 9.86 33.51
C TYR A 563 29.88 9.75 32.62
N LEU A 564 31.02 9.32 33.18
CA LEU A 564 32.27 9.24 32.47
C LEU A 564 32.72 7.81 32.18
N TYR A 565 32.20 6.79 32.90
CA TYR A 565 32.66 5.39 32.86
C TYR A 565 33.52 5.11 31.63
N SER A 566 34.83 5.42 31.72
CA SER A 566 35.63 5.72 30.56
C SER A 566 36.88 4.88 30.48
N ASP A 567 37.20 4.43 29.31
CA ASP A 567 38.40 3.70 28.95
C ASP A 567 39.62 4.63 28.67
N TYR A 568 39.49 5.96 28.89
CA TYR A 568 40.66 6.83 28.73
C TYR A 568 41.68 6.59 29.83
N THR A 569 42.98 6.58 29.44
CA THR A 569 44.04 6.23 30.34
C THR A 569 44.62 7.45 31.06
N ASP A 570 44.58 8.62 30.41
CA ASP A 570 45.28 9.81 30.87
C ASP A 570 44.51 11.11 30.63
N VAL A 571 44.64 12.09 31.51
CA VAL A 571 44.14 13.46 31.37
C VAL A 571 45.26 14.42 31.40
N LYS A 572 45.41 15.26 30.38
CA LYS A 572 46.42 16.29 30.26
C LYS A 572 45.81 17.67 30.11
N VAL A 573 46.46 18.69 30.66
CA VAL A 573 46.04 20.08 30.42
C VAL A 573 46.73 20.61 29.16
N GLY A 574 45.98 21.21 28.26
CA GLY A 574 46.46 21.80 27.01
C GLY A 574 45.72 21.26 25.79
N LYS A 575 46.17 21.66 24.60
CA LYS A 575 45.67 21.17 23.32
C LYS A 575 46.28 19.85 22.92
N VAL A 576 45.58 19.09 22.07
CA VAL A 576 46.17 17.90 21.45
C VAL A 576 47.39 18.28 20.68
N PRO A 577 48.58 17.67 20.90
CA PRO A 577 49.80 18.03 20.17
C PRO A 577 49.65 17.81 18.66
N GLU A 578 50.09 18.78 17.85
CA GLU A 578 50.08 18.65 16.38
C GLU A 578 50.89 17.44 15.90
N ASN A 579 52.04 17.20 16.55
CA ASN A 579 52.98 16.11 16.27
C ASN A 579 52.73 14.86 17.14
N LEU A 580 51.49 14.59 17.48
CA LEU A 580 51.16 13.39 18.27
C LEU A 580 51.59 12.12 17.50
N VAL A 581 52.51 11.35 18.10
CA VAL A 581 52.90 10.06 17.52
C VAL A 581 51.71 9.12 17.67
N ILE A 582 51.07 8.81 16.57
CA ILE A 582 49.96 7.87 16.52
C ILE A 582 50.55 6.46 16.65
N PRO A 583 50.18 5.68 17.67
CA PRO A 583 50.61 4.29 17.77
C PRO A 583 50.21 3.53 16.51
N THR A 584 51.16 2.86 15.86
CA THR A 584 50.81 1.99 14.72
C THR A 584 49.76 0.97 15.20
N PRO A 585 48.64 0.83 14.51
CA PRO A 585 47.62 -0.15 14.93
C PRO A 585 48.29 -1.51 15.02
N LYS A 586 48.17 -2.15 16.19
CA LYS A 586 48.56 -3.56 16.34
C LYS A 586 47.81 -4.34 15.27
N PRO A 587 48.48 -5.12 14.41
CA PRO A 587 47.81 -5.84 13.35
C PRO A 587 46.68 -6.65 14.01
N THR A 588 45.48 -6.39 13.57
CA THR A 588 44.29 -7.18 13.96
C THR A 588 44.64 -8.64 13.69
N PRO A 589 44.54 -9.55 14.66
CA PRO A 589 44.80 -10.95 14.41
C PRO A 589 43.89 -11.35 13.21
N THR A 590 44.54 -11.75 12.13
CA THR A 590 43.83 -12.26 10.94
C THR A 590 42.81 -13.27 11.44
N PRO A 591 41.50 -13.15 11.12
CA PRO A 591 40.53 -14.14 11.51
C PRO A 591 41.08 -15.51 11.10
N LEU A 592 41.13 -16.41 12.05
CA LEU A 592 41.53 -17.80 11.80
C LEU A 592 40.61 -18.29 10.68
N VAL A 593 41.14 -18.44 9.50
CA VAL A 593 40.39 -18.92 8.35
C VAL A 593 39.98 -20.35 8.72
N THR A 594 38.74 -20.50 9.15
CA THR A 594 38.13 -21.81 9.28
C THR A 594 38.22 -22.44 7.91
N PRO A 595 38.82 -23.62 7.72
CA PRO A 595 38.95 -24.22 6.42
C PRO A 595 37.53 -24.39 5.83
N THR A 596 37.28 -23.71 4.72
CA THR A 596 36.07 -23.90 3.92
C THR A 596 35.93 -25.40 3.62
N PRO A 597 34.78 -26.04 3.91
CA PRO A 597 34.60 -27.44 3.57
C PRO A 597 34.76 -27.58 2.05
N THR A 598 35.66 -28.46 1.65
CA THR A 598 35.93 -28.81 0.25
C THR A 598 34.63 -29.14 -0.43
N PRO A 599 34.27 -28.54 -1.60
CA PRO A 599 33.06 -28.90 -2.31
C PRO A 599 33.13 -30.37 -2.75
N VAL A 600 32.12 -31.13 -2.35
CA VAL A 600 31.90 -32.48 -2.87
C VAL A 600 31.70 -32.35 -4.40
N PRO A 601 32.39 -33.16 -5.26
CA PRO A 601 32.22 -33.07 -6.69
C PRO A 601 30.77 -33.36 -7.09
N LYS A 602 30.08 -32.39 -7.68
CA LYS A 602 28.81 -32.60 -8.35
C LYS A 602 29.08 -33.49 -9.58
N THR A 603 28.51 -34.66 -9.58
CA THR A 603 28.45 -35.52 -10.79
C THR A 603 27.71 -34.75 -11.89
N THR A 604 28.42 -34.56 -12.97
CA THR A 604 27.93 -33.94 -14.21
C THR A 604 26.88 -34.86 -14.85
N PRO A 605 25.67 -34.38 -15.18
CA PRO A 605 24.76 -35.16 -16.01
C PRO A 605 25.28 -35.24 -17.46
N THR A 606 25.25 -36.41 -18.02
CA THR A 606 25.60 -36.74 -19.41
C THR A 606 24.75 -35.90 -20.38
N PRO A 607 25.33 -35.32 -21.45
CA PRO A 607 24.57 -34.52 -22.41
C PRO A 607 23.60 -35.35 -23.25
N ILE A 608 22.36 -34.90 -23.32
CA ILE A 608 21.33 -35.40 -24.24
C ILE A 608 21.65 -34.83 -25.64
N PRO A 609 21.60 -35.65 -26.73
CA PRO A 609 21.99 -35.23 -28.06
C PRO A 609 21.01 -34.17 -28.64
N THR A 610 21.59 -33.11 -29.20
CA THR A 610 20.94 -32.02 -29.91
C THR A 610 20.23 -32.50 -31.18
N PRO A 611 18.98 -32.11 -31.46
CA PRO A 611 18.36 -32.37 -32.76
C PRO A 611 18.94 -31.45 -33.85
N THR A 612 19.25 -32.07 -34.96
CA THR A 612 19.81 -31.49 -36.20
C THR A 612 18.86 -30.48 -36.82
N LEU A 613 19.37 -29.31 -37.15
CA LEU A 613 18.67 -28.22 -37.88
C LEU A 613 18.36 -28.63 -39.34
N ILE A 614 17.13 -28.46 -39.74
CA ILE A 614 16.68 -28.50 -41.16
C ILE A 614 16.81 -27.07 -41.74
N PRO A 615 17.37 -26.87 -42.95
CA PRO A 615 17.66 -25.56 -43.49
C PRO A 615 16.42 -24.85 -44.05
N THR A 616 16.34 -23.58 -43.76
CA THR A 616 15.35 -22.59 -44.27
C THR A 616 15.62 -22.22 -45.73
N PRO A 617 14.62 -22.11 -46.61
CA PRO A 617 14.83 -21.63 -47.99
C PRO A 617 14.93 -20.11 -48.03
N THR A 618 15.95 -19.63 -48.71
CA THR A 618 16.24 -18.26 -49.07
C THR A 618 15.22 -17.71 -50.07
N GLN A 619 14.64 -16.52 -49.80
CA GLN A 619 14.01 -15.71 -50.84
C GLN A 619 14.73 -14.37 -50.96
N LYS A 620 14.94 -14.00 -52.24
CA LYS A 620 15.74 -12.92 -52.78
C LYS A 620 15.09 -11.53 -52.59
N THR A 621 15.96 -10.59 -52.30
CA THR A 621 15.77 -9.16 -52.35
C THR A 621 15.44 -8.63 -53.75
N SER A 622 14.54 -7.64 -53.81
CA SER A 622 14.59 -6.59 -54.88
C SER A 622 14.23 -5.25 -54.22
N GLY A 623 15.21 -4.35 -54.29
CA GLY A 623 15.10 -3.01 -53.76
C GLY A 623 14.52 -2.00 -54.72
N THR A 624 14.04 -0.92 -54.20
CA THR A 624 14.24 0.42 -54.77
C THR A 624 14.01 1.52 -53.72
N PRO A 625 14.75 2.61 -53.73
CA PRO A 625 14.75 3.60 -52.64
C PRO A 625 13.77 4.74 -52.98
N VAL A 626 13.04 5.22 -51.97
CA VAL A 626 12.27 6.45 -52.06
C VAL A 626 12.93 7.54 -51.21
N LYS A 627 13.09 8.68 -51.86
CA LYS A 627 13.76 9.92 -51.47
C LYS A 627 13.12 10.60 -50.24
N THR A 628 13.96 11.15 -49.39
CA THR A 628 13.67 12.23 -48.43
C THR A 628 13.31 13.54 -49.14
N PRO A 629 12.43 14.36 -48.61
CA PRO A 629 12.39 15.80 -48.89
C PRO A 629 12.96 16.63 -47.75
N ASP A 630 13.63 17.66 -48.18
CA ASP A 630 14.44 18.63 -47.46
C ASP A 630 13.67 19.50 -46.45
N SER A 631 14.45 19.93 -45.46
CA SER A 631 14.22 21.03 -44.56
C SER A 631 14.09 22.38 -45.23
N ASN A 632 13.10 23.19 -44.84
CA ASN A 632 13.26 24.64 -44.58
C ASN A 632 11.89 25.29 -44.40
N ALA A 633 11.54 25.67 -43.19
CA ALA A 633 10.69 26.81 -42.91
C ALA A 633 10.98 27.42 -41.54
N LYS A 634 11.26 28.69 -41.59
CA LYS A 634 11.71 29.64 -40.55
C LYS A 634 10.60 29.93 -39.53
N PRO A 635 10.92 30.30 -38.30
CA PRO A 635 9.96 30.47 -37.20
C PRO A 635 9.17 31.77 -37.30
N THR A 636 7.87 31.70 -37.11
CA THR A 636 7.02 32.88 -36.90
C THR A 636 6.55 32.94 -35.45
N THR A 637 6.93 34.02 -34.83
CA THR A 637 6.35 34.81 -33.71
C THR A 637 5.33 34.16 -32.77
N ALA A 638 5.70 34.20 -31.50
CA ALA A 638 4.87 33.95 -30.33
C ALA A 638 3.61 34.85 -30.27
N PRO A 639 2.48 34.36 -29.82
CA PRO A 639 1.41 35.19 -29.32
C PRO A 639 1.46 35.34 -27.80
N ALA A 640 1.11 36.54 -27.42
CA ALA A 640 1.16 37.15 -26.12
C ALA A 640 0.48 36.34 -24.98
N ASN A 641 1.12 36.47 -23.84
CA ASN A 641 0.68 36.23 -22.47
C ASN A 641 -0.73 36.77 -22.21
N THR A 642 -1.74 35.92 -22.06
CA THR A 642 -3.01 36.30 -21.45
C THR A 642 -3.17 35.57 -20.12
N ASN A 643 -2.79 36.24 -19.06
CA ASN A 643 -3.19 35.95 -17.67
C ASN A 643 -4.72 35.82 -17.57
N LYS A 644 -5.26 34.60 -17.69
CA LYS A 644 -6.62 34.32 -17.20
C LYS A 644 -6.55 34.10 -15.70
N ALA A 645 -6.90 35.13 -14.95
CA ALA A 645 -7.16 35.07 -13.51
C ALA A 645 -8.02 33.85 -13.19
N GLN A 646 -7.51 32.95 -12.34
CA GLN A 646 -8.25 31.82 -11.79
C GLN A 646 -9.48 32.39 -11.05
N LYS A 647 -10.66 32.17 -11.61
CA LYS A 647 -11.95 32.54 -11.01
C LYS A 647 -12.08 31.81 -9.68
N GLN A 648 -11.91 32.53 -8.57
CA GLN A 648 -12.04 32.00 -7.22
C GLN A 648 -13.44 31.39 -7.06
N ILE A 649 -13.50 30.06 -6.80
CA ILE A 649 -14.77 29.33 -6.66
C ILE A 649 -15.43 29.77 -5.36
N VAL A 650 -16.46 30.59 -5.44
CA VAL A 650 -17.28 30.99 -4.29
C VAL A 650 -18.40 29.98 -4.08
N LEU A 651 -18.29 29.15 -3.01
CA LEU A 651 -19.30 28.19 -2.64
C LEU A 651 -20.51 28.86 -2.00
N LYS A 652 -21.73 28.47 -2.42
CA LYS A 652 -23.00 28.94 -1.85
C LYS A 652 -23.45 28.06 -0.68
N ALA A 653 -23.98 28.69 0.37
CA ALA A 653 -24.55 27.98 1.51
C ALA A 653 -25.83 27.22 1.12
N PRO A 654 -26.04 25.97 1.56
CA PRO A 654 -27.27 25.24 1.30
C PRO A 654 -28.42 25.80 2.14
N VAL A 655 -29.66 25.61 1.65
CA VAL A 655 -30.87 26.04 2.35
C VAL A 655 -31.43 24.89 3.19
N ILE A 656 -31.58 25.07 4.51
CA ILE A 656 -32.22 24.10 5.38
C ILE A 656 -33.74 24.07 5.06
N LYS A 657 -34.24 22.91 4.57
CA LYS A 657 -35.64 22.67 4.26
C LYS A 657 -36.47 22.41 5.53
N LYS A 658 -36.05 21.46 6.36
CA LYS A 658 -36.82 21.02 7.53
C LYS A 658 -35.91 20.63 8.69
N VAL A 659 -36.35 20.98 9.90
CA VAL A 659 -35.73 20.53 11.17
C VAL A 659 -36.81 19.87 11.99
N LYS A 660 -36.74 18.54 12.19
CA LYS A 660 -37.73 17.75 12.95
C LYS A 660 -37.09 17.27 14.26
N ALA A 661 -37.48 17.88 15.37
CA ALA A 661 -37.00 17.47 16.68
C ALA A 661 -37.75 16.27 17.22
N GLY A 662 -37.01 15.35 17.90
CA GLY A 662 -37.54 14.16 18.57
C GLY A 662 -36.94 14.00 19.98
N LYS A 663 -37.31 12.92 20.68
CA LYS A 663 -36.73 12.57 21.99
C LYS A 663 -35.22 12.28 21.82
N LYS A 664 -34.36 13.11 22.44
CA LYS A 664 -32.89 13.02 22.35
C LYS A 664 -32.28 13.07 20.92
N LYS A 665 -33.04 13.50 19.89
CA LYS A 665 -32.58 13.54 18.49
C LYS A 665 -33.15 14.71 17.70
N VAL A 666 -32.52 15.03 16.55
CA VAL A 666 -33.05 15.97 15.55
C VAL A 666 -32.69 15.46 14.15
N SER A 667 -33.64 15.50 13.24
CA SER A 667 -33.41 15.26 11.82
C SER A 667 -33.43 16.59 11.09
N VAL A 668 -32.39 16.88 10.30
CA VAL A 668 -32.29 18.09 9.47
C VAL A 668 -32.22 17.69 8.01
N SER A 669 -32.97 18.37 7.16
CA SER A 669 -32.90 18.19 5.70
C SER A 669 -32.68 19.53 5.01
N TRP A 670 -32.03 19.51 3.82
CA TRP A 670 -31.64 20.69 3.08
C TRP A 670 -31.80 20.51 1.56
N LYS A 671 -31.71 21.60 0.77
CA LYS A 671 -31.70 21.54 -0.69
C LYS A 671 -30.30 21.05 -1.16
N LYS A 672 -30.28 20.15 -2.15
CA LYS A 672 -29.04 19.72 -2.82
C LYS A 672 -28.33 20.94 -3.41
N SER A 673 -27.02 21.01 -3.26
CA SER A 673 -26.22 22.04 -3.94
C SER A 673 -26.20 21.81 -5.45
N ALA A 674 -26.40 22.86 -6.21
CA ALA A 674 -26.20 22.83 -7.67
C ALA A 674 -24.69 22.85 -8.03
N GLN A 675 -23.85 23.39 -7.15
CA GLN A 675 -22.40 23.47 -7.36
C GLN A 675 -21.72 22.12 -7.16
N SER A 676 -20.55 21.93 -7.76
CA SER A 676 -19.67 20.81 -7.45
C SER A 676 -19.16 20.97 -6.01
N ILE A 677 -19.42 20.00 -5.15
CA ILE A 677 -19.04 20.00 -3.74
C ILE A 677 -18.66 18.61 -3.29
N THR A 678 -17.75 18.51 -2.33
CA THR A 678 -17.40 17.23 -1.68
C THR A 678 -18.45 16.82 -0.66
N GLY A 679 -19.13 17.80 -0.02
CA GLY A 679 -20.18 17.48 0.94
C GLY A 679 -20.66 18.67 1.76
N TYR A 680 -21.24 18.39 2.93
CA TYR A 680 -21.83 19.36 3.82
C TYR A 680 -21.22 19.29 5.23
N GLN A 681 -21.21 20.43 5.94
CA GLN A 681 -20.92 20.48 7.36
C GLN A 681 -22.11 21.03 8.11
N ILE A 682 -22.58 20.30 9.13
CA ILE A 682 -23.66 20.71 10.02
C ILE A 682 -23.07 21.12 11.34
N GLN A 683 -23.39 22.31 11.81
CA GLN A 683 -22.97 22.78 13.12
C GLN A 683 -24.19 23.01 14.00
N TYR A 684 -24.14 22.53 15.24
CA TYR A 684 -25.20 22.73 16.22
C TYR A 684 -24.63 23.12 17.59
N SER A 685 -25.39 23.89 18.36
CA SER A 685 -25.00 24.41 19.67
C SER A 685 -26.24 24.72 20.52
N THR A 686 -26.09 24.78 21.83
CA THR A 686 -27.08 25.38 22.73
C THR A 686 -27.02 26.91 22.79
N SER A 687 -25.96 27.51 22.24
CA SER A 687 -25.76 28.96 22.13
C SER A 687 -26.08 29.44 20.71
N ALA A 688 -26.83 30.51 20.57
CA ALA A 688 -27.21 31.12 19.28
C ALA A 688 -25.98 31.66 18.51
N SER A 689 -24.98 32.13 19.23
CA SER A 689 -23.74 32.67 18.64
C SER A 689 -22.74 31.58 18.20
N PHE A 690 -22.93 30.31 18.58
CA PHE A 690 -22.00 29.20 18.36
C PHE A 690 -20.60 29.46 18.97
N LYS A 691 -20.43 30.38 19.90
CA LYS A 691 -19.15 30.68 20.57
C LYS A 691 -18.79 29.55 21.57
N LYS A 692 -19.79 29.04 22.35
CA LYS A 692 -19.58 27.97 23.33
C LYS A 692 -20.40 26.72 22.97
N GLY A 693 -19.89 25.52 23.30
CA GLY A 693 -20.60 24.23 23.16
C GLY A 693 -21.00 23.86 21.72
N LYS A 694 -20.30 24.38 20.71
CA LYS A 694 -20.53 24.01 19.30
C LYS A 694 -19.99 22.62 18.97
N LYS A 695 -20.79 21.83 18.24
CA LYS A 695 -20.37 20.58 17.64
C LYS A 695 -20.56 20.66 16.14
N THR A 696 -19.58 20.16 15.37
CA THR A 696 -19.63 20.13 13.91
C THR A 696 -19.63 18.68 13.43
N ILE A 697 -20.48 18.35 12.48
CA ILE A 697 -20.59 17.04 11.84
C ILE A 697 -20.33 17.23 10.36
N THR A 698 -19.39 16.52 9.79
CA THR A 698 -19.16 16.44 8.35
C THR A 698 -20.08 15.38 7.75
N VAL A 699 -20.71 15.71 6.64
CA VAL A 699 -21.58 14.80 5.87
C VAL A 699 -21.01 14.75 4.45
N PRO A 700 -20.19 13.75 4.14
CA PRO A 700 -19.62 13.59 2.80
C PRO A 700 -20.71 13.23 1.79
N GLY A 701 -20.47 13.57 0.52
CA GLY A 701 -21.33 13.25 -0.61
C GLY A 701 -22.34 14.33 -0.97
N LYS A 702 -22.26 14.80 -2.21
CA LYS A 702 -23.15 15.83 -2.81
C LYS A 702 -24.63 15.39 -2.84
N LYS A 703 -24.88 14.09 -2.97
CA LYS A 703 -26.26 13.54 -3.07
C LYS A 703 -27.01 13.55 -1.74
N LYS A 704 -26.34 13.54 -0.59
CA LYS A 704 -26.99 13.51 0.73
C LYS A 704 -27.73 14.81 1.03
N GLN A 705 -29.00 14.72 1.43
CA GLN A 705 -29.88 15.86 1.68
C GLN A 705 -30.51 15.84 3.08
N SER A 706 -30.14 14.92 3.93
CA SER A 706 -30.64 14.82 5.31
C SER A 706 -29.61 14.16 6.24
N ARG A 707 -29.74 14.45 7.54
CA ARG A 707 -28.96 13.80 8.61
C ARG A 707 -29.75 13.82 9.91
N THR A 708 -29.72 12.71 10.65
CA THR A 708 -30.24 12.62 12.01
C THR A 708 -29.09 12.73 13.01
N ILE A 709 -29.20 13.63 13.97
CA ILE A 709 -28.25 13.83 15.07
C ILE A 709 -28.89 13.24 16.31
N LYS A 710 -28.24 12.27 16.94
CA LYS A 710 -28.70 11.53 18.14
C LYS A 710 -27.95 12.03 19.40
N LYS A 711 -28.30 11.52 20.56
CA LYS A 711 -27.64 11.80 21.87
C LYS A 711 -27.71 13.28 22.28
N LEU A 712 -28.76 13.99 21.92
CA LEU A 712 -29.03 15.34 22.41
C LEU A 712 -29.69 15.30 23.80
N LYS A 713 -29.47 16.36 24.61
CA LYS A 713 -30.19 16.51 25.90
C LYS A 713 -31.67 16.78 25.65
N THR A 714 -32.57 16.14 26.39
CA THR A 714 -34.04 16.33 26.31
C THR A 714 -34.46 17.70 26.79
N LYS A 715 -35.59 18.19 26.30
CA LYS A 715 -36.19 19.49 26.65
C LYS A 715 -35.24 20.69 26.51
N LYS A 716 -34.11 20.51 25.77
CA LYS A 716 -33.07 21.54 25.60
C LYS A 716 -33.23 22.28 24.27
N LYS A 717 -33.03 23.57 24.25
CA LYS A 717 -33.04 24.43 23.07
C LYS A 717 -31.66 24.32 22.35
N TYR A 718 -31.69 24.16 21.03
CA TYR A 718 -30.51 24.09 20.16
C TYR A 718 -30.68 25.02 18.96
N TYR A 719 -29.54 25.40 18.41
CA TYR A 719 -29.38 26.13 17.15
C TYR A 719 -28.60 25.28 16.20
N ILE A 720 -28.98 25.28 14.90
CA ILE A 720 -28.35 24.47 13.85
C ILE A 720 -28.18 25.29 12.58
N ARG A 721 -27.05 25.14 11.93
CA ARG A 721 -26.71 25.74 10.63
C ARG A 721 -25.91 24.76 9.80
N ILE A 722 -25.88 24.95 8.47
CA ILE A 722 -25.21 24.07 7.52
C ILE A 722 -24.41 24.89 6.52
N ARG A 723 -23.30 24.34 6.02
CA ARG A 723 -22.54 24.91 4.91
C ARG A 723 -22.09 23.79 3.96
N THR A 724 -21.75 24.15 2.72
CA THR A 724 -21.08 23.28 1.78
C THR A 724 -19.57 23.33 2.00
N TYR A 725 -18.88 22.27 1.65
CA TYR A 725 -17.44 22.28 1.49
C TYR A 725 -17.05 21.54 0.20
N GLN A 726 -15.96 21.97 -0.36
CA GLN A 726 -15.32 21.33 -1.50
C GLN A 726 -13.85 21.14 -1.15
N VAL A 727 -13.33 19.96 -1.46
CA VAL A 727 -11.91 19.68 -1.37
C VAL A 727 -11.42 19.51 -2.79
N ILE A 728 -10.51 20.37 -3.20
CA ILE A 728 -9.81 20.30 -4.48
C ILE A 728 -8.34 20.37 -4.14
N ASN A 729 -7.56 19.40 -4.58
CA ASN A 729 -6.12 19.32 -4.35
C ASN A 729 -5.77 19.49 -2.85
N GLY A 730 -6.42 18.72 -1.98
CA GLY A 730 -6.24 18.81 -0.52
C GLY A 730 -6.73 20.10 0.12
N LYS A 731 -6.91 21.17 -0.64
CA LYS A 731 -7.37 22.47 -0.13
C LYS A 731 -8.87 22.49 0.07
N LYS A 732 -9.30 22.67 1.31
CA LYS A 732 -10.71 22.71 1.69
C LYS A 732 -11.27 24.13 1.56
N THR A 733 -12.10 24.35 0.55
CA THR A 733 -12.92 25.58 0.42
C THR A 733 -14.28 25.36 1.08
N ILE A 734 -14.78 26.36 1.79
CA ILE A 734 -16.03 26.29 2.54
C ILE A 734 -16.93 27.48 2.18
N SER A 735 -18.25 27.24 2.14
CA SER A 735 -19.19 28.34 1.99
C SER A 735 -19.41 29.10 3.32
N LYS A 736 -20.04 30.28 3.25
CA LYS A 736 -20.67 30.86 4.43
C LYS A 736 -21.68 29.87 5.01
N TRP A 737 -22.05 30.05 6.30
CA TRP A 737 -23.08 29.24 6.94
C TRP A 737 -24.48 29.65 6.44
N SER A 738 -25.41 28.70 6.36
CA SER A 738 -26.84 28.94 6.13
C SER A 738 -27.45 29.81 7.25
N LYS A 739 -28.63 30.36 7.00
CA LYS A 739 -29.46 30.95 8.08
C LYS A 739 -29.66 29.91 9.19
N THR A 740 -29.45 30.33 10.45
CA THR A 740 -29.57 29.46 11.63
C THR A 740 -31.04 29.09 11.86
N LYS A 741 -31.32 27.82 12.13
CA LYS A 741 -32.63 27.35 12.62
C LYS A 741 -32.54 26.96 14.09
N LYS A 742 -33.60 27.30 14.87
CA LYS A 742 -33.73 26.89 16.28
C LYS A 742 -34.69 25.72 16.42
N PHE A 743 -34.44 24.83 17.37
CA PHE A 743 -35.34 23.72 17.74
C PHE A 743 -35.20 23.40 19.23
N LYS A 744 -36.21 22.73 19.80
CA LYS A 744 -36.19 22.18 21.18
C LYS A 744 -36.43 20.70 21.09
N THR A 745 -35.55 19.92 21.71
CA THR A 745 -35.69 18.44 21.78
C THR A 745 -36.92 18.10 22.65
N LYS A 746 -37.59 17.00 22.29
CA LYS A 746 -38.68 16.43 23.08
C LYS A 746 -38.15 15.65 24.28
#